data_3f642ec8f1815ba69c27329942f9a11e
#
_entry.id   3f642ec8f1815ba69c27329942f9a11e
#
_cell.length_a   1.000
_cell.length_b   1.000
_cell.length_c   1.000
_cell.angle_alpha   90.00
_cell.angle_beta   90.00
_cell.angle_gamma   90.00
#
_symmetry.space_group_name_H-M   'P 1'
#
loop_
_entity.id
_entity.type
_entity.pdbx_description
1 polymer ?
#
loop_
_entity_poly.entity_id
_entity_poly.type
_entity_poly.pdbx_seq_one_letter_code
_entity_poly.pdbx_strand_id
1 'polypeptide(L)'
;MLEALLTGLGLIFQWHVLAYFSLGCVVGIIMGAIPGLGGAIGLVLLLPFTFSMEPVSAFALLLASWASTSTSGAITSVLLGIPATAASQATVLDGYPMAKRGESARALGAAFTSSAIGGVCGAAALGISLPLILPVILAIESPETFMLGMLGLTMVGSLSGRSIVKGVAAAMFGLLLAMVGFPESQAIPRYTFGTLYLLDQLPLIPVLLGLFAIPEIAELSIKNVSISRTGQAVDTRHGLLMGVRDALKHWWLVVRCSVIGAYIGMLPGLGASIVGWVTYGHAMQGAKDQSQFGQGDVRGVLAPEAANNALRGGALIPTVTMGIPGSVGTAVLMGALIMLGLRPGPSMLGTELPMTFSFVWMIAFASVISTIVLLMTVEKVSKIALLPGHTIVPGVILFVFMGAWLGGSSFGDWVSCIFFGALGFLMKRGGWPRPPVVLAIVLGGILEGSFQISMRVHQGIDWLGRPIVLFLILVIVLTLVFAGRGIKKQKLSTKNTGEETTEKNPALSLLFSASLCLLFAWAGYNSLGWPPAVRQFPLVICIPGFVLALMVSIRDLMSLLKSKNKLGTWRDCIKKAYQDAWLVEAIPFFGYLLGILCLTALIGQKLAFPIFIGIYLLRWGQYRKRFAITYALGGWAILVFLYGQVMGLLFHPSYLTVWLQSVLPNGTPDWLII
;
A
#
# COMPACT_ATOMS: atom_id res chain seq x y z
N MET A 1 -5.90 -26.11 -18.46
CA MET A 1 -5.10 -24.90 -18.59
C MET A 1 -5.58 -23.97 -19.70
N LEU A 2 -5.57 -24.41 -21.00
CA LEU A 2 -6.04 -23.57 -22.12
C LEU A 2 -7.52 -23.20 -21.97
N GLU A 3 -8.36 -24.14 -21.58
CA GLU A 3 -9.78 -23.90 -21.30
C GLU A 3 -9.95 -22.85 -20.16
N ALA A 4 -9.22 -22.99 -19.07
CA ALA A 4 -9.25 -22.02 -17.98
C ALA A 4 -8.76 -20.62 -18.42
N LEU A 5 -7.76 -20.54 -19.29
CA LEU A 5 -7.28 -19.29 -19.88
C LEU A 5 -8.38 -18.60 -20.71
N LEU A 6 -9.10 -19.38 -21.56
CA LEU A 6 -10.19 -18.86 -22.38
C LEU A 6 -11.42 -18.50 -21.54
N THR A 7 -11.75 -19.32 -20.54
CA THR A 7 -12.83 -19.01 -19.59
C THR A 7 -12.52 -17.73 -18.81
N GLY A 8 -11.27 -17.58 -18.32
CA GLY A 8 -10.82 -16.37 -17.65
C GLY A 8 -10.90 -15.11 -18.53
N LEU A 9 -10.66 -15.26 -19.84
CA LEU A 9 -10.88 -14.19 -20.82
C LEU A 9 -12.38 -13.87 -20.93
N GLY A 10 -13.23 -14.89 -21.03
CA GLY A 10 -14.69 -14.73 -21.13
C GLY A 10 -15.30 -14.02 -19.93
N LEU A 11 -14.76 -14.23 -18.71
CA LEU A 11 -15.20 -13.56 -17.49
C LEU A 11 -15.07 -12.03 -17.59
N ILE A 12 -14.06 -11.51 -18.28
CA ILE A 12 -13.84 -10.07 -18.39
C ILE A 12 -14.86 -9.41 -19.31
N PHE A 13 -15.31 -10.12 -20.35
CA PHE A 13 -16.25 -9.57 -21.35
C PHE A 13 -17.70 -9.54 -20.87
N GLN A 14 -17.98 -9.92 -19.64
CA GLN A 14 -19.29 -9.69 -19.03
C GLN A 14 -19.50 -8.17 -18.82
N TRP A 15 -20.70 -7.68 -19.14
CA TRP A 15 -20.99 -6.24 -19.15
C TRP A 15 -20.65 -5.52 -17.84
N HIS A 16 -21.05 -6.09 -16.71
CA HIS A 16 -20.77 -5.52 -15.39
C HIS A 16 -19.26 -5.52 -15.06
N VAL A 17 -18.53 -6.58 -15.44
CA VAL A 17 -17.07 -6.67 -15.24
C VAL A 17 -16.35 -5.63 -16.07
N LEU A 18 -16.74 -5.43 -17.36
CA LEU A 18 -16.18 -4.39 -18.22
C LEU A 18 -16.45 -2.98 -17.68
N ALA A 19 -17.62 -2.74 -17.09
CA ALA A 19 -17.94 -1.47 -16.47
C ALA A 19 -17.01 -1.17 -15.30
N TYR A 20 -16.83 -2.09 -14.36
CA TYR A 20 -15.92 -1.95 -13.22
C TYR A 20 -14.46 -1.91 -13.65
N PHE A 21 -14.07 -2.69 -14.64
CA PHE A 21 -12.74 -2.64 -15.23
C PHE A 21 -12.42 -1.23 -15.81
N SER A 22 -13.35 -0.69 -16.59
CA SER A 22 -13.21 0.65 -17.17
C SER A 22 -13.15 1.73 -16.10
N LEU A 23 -14.00 1.63 -15.07
CA LEU A 23 -13.96 2.52 -13.91
C LEU A 23 -12.61 2.41 -13.19
N GLY A 24 -12.08 1.20 -13.01
CA GLY A 24 -10.77 0.95 -12.43
C GLY A 24 -9.66 1.64 -13.22
N CYS A 25 -9.67 1.54 -14.54
CA CYS A 25 -8.71 2.23 -15.41
C CYS A 25 -8.76 3.75 -15.21
N VAL A 26 -9.96 4.35 -15.21
CA VAL A 26 -10.12 5.80 -15.04
C VAL A 26 -9.64 6.25 -13.66
N VAL A 27 -10.07 5.58 -12.59
CA VAL A 27 -9.64 5.89 -11.22
C VAL A 27 -8.13 5.71 -11.07
N GLY A 28 -7.57 4.63 -11.63
CA GLY A 28 -6.13 4.40 -11.60
C GLY A 28 -5.33 5.49 -12.31
N ILE A 29 -5.78 5.95 -13.47
CA ILE A 29 -5.17 7.06 -14.20
C ILE A 29 -5.17 8.34 -13.37
N ILE A 30 -6.28 8.67 -12.74
CA ILE A 30 -6.41 9.86 -11.88
C ILE A 30 -5.49 9.74 -10.66
N MET A 31 -5.53 8.62 -9.96
CA MET A 31 -4.71 8.38 -8.76
C MET A 31 -3.21 8.44 -9.03
N GLY A 32 -2.75 7.85 -10.13
CA GLY A 32 -1.33 7.87 -10.49
C GLY A 32 -0.83 9.24 -10.94
N ALA A 33 -1.71 10.08 -11.50
CA ALA A 33 -1.38 11.45 -11.86
C ALA A 33 -1.24 12.38 -10.64
N ILE A 34 -1.74 11.99 -9.47
CA ILE A 34 -1.65 12.78 -8.23
C ILE A 34 -0.37 12.40 -7.48
N PRO A 35 0.56 13.35 -7.24
CA PRO A 35 1.78 13.08 -6.48
C PRO A 35 1.46 12.59 -5.06
N GLY A 36 2.11 11.50 -4.63
CA GLY A 36 1.95 10.95 -3.29
C GLY A 36 0.78 9.97 -3.11
N LEU A 37 -0.17 9.88 -4.06
CA LEU A 37 -1.28 8.90 -4.03
C LEU A 37 -0.95 7.65 -4.86
N GLY A 38 0.21 7.06 -4.68
CA GLY A 38 0.66 5.89 -5.45
C GLY A 38 -0.31 4.70 -5.41
N GLY A 39 -0.07 3.70 -6.28
CA GLY A 39 -1.00 2.59 -6.55
C GLY A 39 -1.46 1.78 -5.34
N ALA A 40 -0.65 1.68 -4.28
CA ALA A 40 -1.06 1.00 -3.06
C ALA A 40 -2.15 1.76 -2.30
N ILE A 41 -2.06 3.10 -2.25
CA ILE A 41 -3.07 3.95 -1.61
C ILE A 41 -4.36 3.91 -2.42
N GLY A 42 -4.26 3.99 -3.76
CA GLY A 42 -5.42 3.85 -4.64
C GLY A 42 -6.17 2.54 -4.42
N LEU A 43 -5.43 1.42 -4.28
CA LEU A 43 -6.04 0.13 -3.93
C LEU A 43 -6.74 0.14 -2.58
N VAL A 44 -6.09 0.71 -1.55
CA VAL A 44 -6.67 0.78 -0.20
C VAL A 44 -7.94 1.63 -0.20
N LEU A 45 -7.98 2.72 -0.98
CA LEU A 45 -9.17 3.56 -1.12
C LEU A 45 -10.31 2.88 -1.89
N LEU A 46 -9.98 1.99 -2.83
CA LEU A 46 -10.98 1.24 -3.60
C LEU A 46 -11.46 -0.03 -2.90
N LEU A 47 -10.65 -0.61 -2.01
CA LEU A 47 -10.95 -1.86 -1.33
C LEU A 47 -12.34 -1.87 -0.65
N PRO A 48 -12.76 -0.82 0.06
CA PRO A 48 -14.08 -0.80 0.70
C PRO A 48 -15.24 -0.98 -0.27
N PHE A 49 -15.11 -0.47 -1.49
CA PHE A 49 -16.16 -0.55 -2.51
C PHE A 49 -16.35 -1.98 -3.04
N THR A 50 -15.37 -2.85 -2.85
CA THR A 50 -15.41 -4.23 -3.34
C THR A 50 -16.13 -5.19 -2.42
N PHE A 51 -16.50 -4.78 -1.20
CA PHE A 51 -17.04 -5.64 -0.16
C PHE A 51 -18.34 -6.37 -0.56
N SER A 52 -19.22 -5.72 -1.30
CA SER A 52 -20.49 -6.29 -1.77
C SER A 52 -20.48 -6.72 -3.24
N MET A 53 -19.28 -6.71 -3.88
CA MET A 53 -19.14 -7.04 -5.27
C MET A 53 -18.88 -8.53 -5.48
N GLU A 54 -19.29 -9.04 -6.63
CA GLU A 54 -18.82 -10.33 -7.12
C GLU A 54 -17.29 -10.32 -7.29
N PRO A 55 -16.57 -11.40 -6.91
CA PRO A 55 -15.11 -11.44 -6.92
C PRO A 55 -14.47 -11.00 -8.25
N VAL A 56 -15.00 -11.44 -9.40
CA VAL A 56 -14.47 -11.06 -10.72
C VAL A 56 -14.56 -9.56 -10.96
N SER A 57 -15.70 -8.94 -10.63
CA SER A 57 -15.95 -7.50 -10.76
C SER A 57 -15.06 -6.69 -9.82
N ALA A 58 -14.90 -7.15 -8.59
CA ALA A 58 -14.04 -6.53 -7.59
C ALA A 58 -12.57 -6.49 -8.05
N PHE A 59 -12.07 -7.65 -8.53
CA PHE A 59 -10.70 -7.71 -9.05
C PHE A 59 -10.52 -6.98 -10.37
N ALA A 60 -11.53 -6.89 -11.21
CA ALA A 60 -11.50 -6.04 -12.40
C ALA A 60 -11.27 -4.57 -12.03
N LEU A 61 -12.00 -4.05 -11.04
CA LEU A 61 -11.83 -2.70 -10.52
C LEU A 61 -10.42 -2.50 -9.92
N LEU A 62 -10.00 -3.40 -9.04
CA LEU A 62 -8.74 -3.27 -8.29
C LEU A 62 -7.51 -3.43 -9.20
N LEU A 63 -7.45 -4.48 -10.02
CA LEU A 63 -6.30 -4.76 -10.87
C LEU A 63 -6.16 -3.74 -11.99
N ALA A 64 -7.28 -3.32 -12.60
CA ALA A 64 -7.26 -2.27 -13.60
C ALA A 64 -6.77 -0.93 -13.00
N SER A 65 -7.25 -0.55 -11.82
CA SER A 65 -6.76 0.63 -11.13
C SER A 65 -5.27 0.54 -10.80
N TRP A 66 -4.84 -0.59 -10.27
CA TRP A 66 -3.44 -0.79 -9.88
C TRP A 66 -2.48 -0.75 -11.08
N ALA A 67 -2.82 -1.39 -12.19
CA ALA A 67 -2.03 -1.35 -13.41
C ALA A 67 -1.98 0.06 -14.01
N SER A 68 -3.13 0.72 -14.13
CA SER A 68 -3.25 2.07 -14.70
C SER A 68 -2.52 3.13 -13.89
N THR A 69 -2.55 3.04 -12.55
CA THR A 69 -1.80 3.94 -11.65
C THR A 69 -0.30 3.90 -11.91
N SER A 70 0.24 2.73 -12.26
CA SER A 70 1.67 2.61 -12.59
C SER A 70 2.03 3.40 -13.82
N THR A 71 1.25 3.26 -14.88
CA THR A 71 1.46 3.92 -16.16
C THR A 71 1.31 5.45 -16.02
N SER A 72 0.23 5.91 -15.37
CA SER A 72 -0.02 7.35 -15.20
C SER A 72 0.96 8.03 -14.23
N GLY A 73 1.59 7.28 -13.33
CA GLY A 73 2.63 7.78 -12.42
C GLY A 73 3.87 8.34 -13.11
N ALA A 74 4.12 7.97 -14.37
CA ALA A 74 5.16 8.57 -15.19
C ALA A 74 4.95 10.09 -15.40
N ILE A 75 3.69 10.59 -15.36
CA ILE A 75 3.38 12.02 -15.49
C ILE A 75 4.07 12.84 -14.40
N THR A 76 3.95 12.43 -13.15
CA THR A 76 4.57 13.12 -12.02
C THR A 76 6.08 13.02 -12.04
N SER A 77 6.61 11.86 -12.42
CA SER A 77 8.05 11.63 -12.50
C SER A 77 8.71 12.48 -13.59
N VAL A 78 8.08 12.59 -14.75
CA VAL A 78 8.58 13.35 -15.89
C VAL A 78 8.35 14.85 -15.72
N LEU A 79 7.12 15.28 -15.42
CA LEU A 79 6.78 16.71 -15.41
C LEU A 79 7.23 17.43 -14.14
N LEU A 80 7.17 16.76 -12.98
CA LEU A 80 7.40 17.39 -11.68
C LEU A 80 8.74 17.00 -11.06
N GLY A 81 9.42 15.99 -11.59
CA GLY A 81 10.61 15.42 -10.96
C GLY A 81 10.32 14.73 -9.62
N ILE A 82 9.07 14.36 -9.38
CA ILE A 82 8.60 13.69 -8.16
C ILE A 82 8.17 12.28 -8.49
N PRO A 83 8.82 11.25 -7.95
CA PRO A 83 8.44 9.87 -8.24
C PRO A 83 7.04 9.57 -7.67
N ALA A 84 6.14 9.04 -8.49
CA ALA A 84 4.81 8.61 -8.06
C ALA A 84 4.88 7.40 -7.13
N THR A 85 5.83 6.50 -7.38
CA THR A 85 6.09 5.28 -6.60
C THR A 85 7.57 5.09 -6.37
N ALA A 86 7.94 4.19 -5.47
CA ALA A 86 9.34 3.83 -5.26
C ALA A 86 10.00 3.27 -6.53
N ALA A 87 9.23 2.59 -7.39
CA ALA A 87 9.74 2.00 -8.63
C ALA A 87 10.05 3.03 -9.73
N SER A 88 9.36 4.19 -9.70
CA SER A 88 9.55 5.25 -10.71
C SER A 88 10.62 6.28 -10.32
N GLN A 89 11.41 6.05 -9.25
CA GLN A 89 12.47 6.97 -8.82
C GLN A 89 13.54 7.15 -9.90
N ALA A 90 13.94 6.09 -10.56
CA ALA A 90 14.97 6.14 -11.59
C ALA A 90 14.51 6.87 -12.87
N THR A 91 13.21 6.81 -13.19
CA THR A 91 12.61 7.54 -14.33
C THR A 91 12.82 9.05 -14.20
N VAL A 92 12.85 9.59 -12.98
CA VAL A 92 13.07 11.01 -12.72
C VAL A 92 14.42 11.49 -13.24
N LEU A 93 15.45 10.64 -13.20
CA LEU A 93 16.82 11.03 -13.55
C LEU A 93 16.96 11.53 -14.99
N ASP A 94 16.23 10.95 -15.92
CA ASP A 94 16.25 11.34 -17.34
C ASP A 94 14.93 11.96 -17.78
N GLY A 95 13.80 11.53 -17.26
CA GLY A 95 12.48 12.04 -17.63
C GLY A 95 12.30 13.52 -17.31
N TYR A 96 12.72 13.96 -16.12
CA TYR A 96 12.63 15.37 -15.73
C TYR A 96 13.61 16.28 -16.49
N PRO A 97 14.88 15.94 -16.72
CA PRO A 97 15.75 16.67 -17.64
C PRO A 97 15.20 16.77 -19.07
N MET A 98 14.59 15.72 -19.62
CA MET A 98 13.90 15.79 -20.92
C MET A 98 12.78 16.82 -20.89
N ALA A 99 11.95 16.82 -19.83
CA ALA A 99 10.88 17.82 -19.70
C ALA A 99 11.41 19.25 -19.61
N LYS A 100 12.53 19.48 -18.91
CA LYS A 100 13.19 20.79 -18.85
C LYS A 100 13.72 21.27 -20.21
N ARG A 101 14.06 20.35 -21.11
CA ARG A 101 14.47 20.66 -22.48
C ARG A 101 13.31 20.84 -23.46
N GLY A 102 12.04 20.75 -22.98
CA GLY A 102 10.85 20.83 -23.82
C GLY A 102 10.45 19.50 -24.48
N GLU A 103 11.12 18.39 -24.14
CA GLU A 103 10.86 17.04 -24.65
C GLU A 103 9.90 16.23 -23.76
N SER A 104 9.06 16.89 -22.96
CA SER A 104 8.15 16.22 -22.02
C SER A 104 7.20 15.25 -22.70
N ALA A 105 6.63 15.61 -23.85
CA ALA A 105 5.74 14.75 -24.62
C ALA A 105 6.46 13.49 -25.12
N ARG A 106 7.72 13.62 -25.59
CA ARG A 106 8.53 12.49 -26.01
C ARG A 106 8.84 11.53 -24.87
N ALA A 107 9.22 12.08 -23.70
CA ALA A 107 9.46 11.28 -22.49
C ALA A 107 8.20 10.53 -22.04
N LEU A 108 7.03 11.18 -22.04
CA LEU A 108 5.75 10.57 -21.67
C LEU A 108 5.30 9.51 -22.67
N GLY A 109 5.44 9.77 -23.99
CA GLY A 109 5.14 8.77 -25.03
C GLY A 109 6.01 7.52 -24.89
N ALA A 110 7.30 7.69 -24.60
CA ALA A 110 8.23 6.60 -24.33
C ALA A 110 7.86 5.83 -23.06
N ALA A 111 7.55 6.55 -21.96
CA ALA A 111 7.15 5.96 -20.69
C ALA A 111 5.87 5.13 -20.80
N PHE A 112 4.82 5.67 -21.39
CA PHE A 112 3.53 4.97 -21.52
C PHE A 112 3.64 3.73 -22.39
N THR A 113 4.37 3.82 -23.53
CA THR A 113 4.52 2.68 -24.44
C THR A 113 5.36 1.57 -23.80
N SER A 114 6.46 1.92 -23.13
CA SER A 114 7.27 0.92 -22.41
C SER A 114 6.51 0.31 -21.25
N SER A 115 5.64 1.07 -20.56
CA SER A 115 4.75 0.59 -19.52
C SER A 115 3.72 -0.42 -20.04
N ALA A 116 3.13 -0.18 -21.25
CA ALA A 116 2.22 -1.15 -21.87
C ALA A 116 2.91 -2.48 -22.15
N ILE A 117 4.09 -2.42 -22.82
CA ILE A 117 4.87 -3.62 -23.13
C ILE A 117 5.26 -4.33 -21.83
N GLY A 118 5.72 -3.59 -20.83
CA GLY A 118 6.07 -4.12 -19.52
C GLY A 118 4.91 -4.82 -18.84
N GLY A 119 3.72 -4.22 -18.84
CA GLY A 119 2.52 -4.79 -18.24
C GLY A 119 2.08 -6.09 -18.92
N VAL A 120 2.13 -6.13 -20.27
CA VAL A 120 1.86 -7.37 -21.04
C VAL A 120 2.89 -8.46 -20.74
N CYS A 121 4.19 -8.10 -20.68
CA CYS A 121 5.24 -9.06 -20.31
C CYS A 121 5.06 -9.58 -18.88
N GLY A 122 4.69 -8.71 -17.94
CA GLY A 122 4.40 -9.11 -16.56
C GLY A 122 3.18 -10.03 -16.44
N ALA A 123 2.12 -9.73 -17.17
CA ALA A 123 0.94 -10.57 -17.28
C ALA A 123 1.28 -11.95 -17.90
N ALA A 124 2.07 -11.96 -18.96
CA ALA A 124 2.56 -13.20 -19.57
C ALA A 124 3.42 -14.02 -18.59
N ALA A 125 4.30 -13.36 -17.83
CA ALA A 125 5.09 -14.03 -16.78
C ALA A 125 4.21 -14.68 -15.72
N LEU A 126 3.14 -13.98 -15.27
CA LEU A 126 2.14 -14.58 -14.37
C LEU A 126 1.50 -15.81 -15.01
N GLY A 127 0.93 -15.68 -16.22
CA GLY A 127 0.25 -16.79 -16.92
C GLY A 127 1.13 -18.02 -17.14
N ILE A 128 2.38 -17.81 -17.56
CA ILE A 128 3.36 -18.89 -17.80
C ILE A 128 3.79 -19.56 -16.49
N SER A 129 3.88 -18.79 -15.39
CA SER A 129 4.30 -19.33 -14.10
C SER A 129 3.29 -20.28 -13.46
N LEU A 130 1.99 -20.12 -13.72
CA LEU A 130 0.92 -20.93 -13.08
C LEU A 130 1.11 -22.44 -13.31
N PRO A 131 1.28 -22.95 -14.55
CA PRO A 131 1.52 -24.36 -14.76
C PRO A 131 2.86 -24.87 -14.21
N LEU A 132 3.88 -24.02 -14.15
CA LEU A 132 5.21 -24.37 -13.65
C LEU A 132 5.23 -24.51 -12.12
N ILE A 133 4.44 -23.73 -11.42
CA ILE A 133 4.43 -23.68 -9.95
C ILE A 133 3.46 -24.74 -9.38
N LEU A 134 2.46 -25.17 -10.13
CA LEU A 134 1.44 -26.11 -9.67
C LEU A 134 2.01 -27.39 -9.00
N PRO A 135 3.00 -28.11 -9.59
CA PRO A 135 3.57 -29.30 -8.93
C PRO A 135 4.23 -29.01 -7.59
N VAL A 136 4.85 -27.82 -7.49
CA VAL A 136 5.54 -27.39 -6.25
C VAL A 136 4.51 -27.12 -5.16
N ILE A 137 3.40 -26.48 -5.51
CA ILE A 137 2.36 -26.10 -4.53
C ILE A 137 1.61 -27.32 -4.01
N LEU A 138 1.38 -28.31 -4.85
CA LEU A 138 0.74 -29.56 -4.43
C LEU A 138 1.59 -30.38 -3.43
N ALA A 139 2.90 -30.11 -3.34
CA ALA A 139 3.79 -30.72 -2.35
C ALA A 139 3.86 -29.94 -1.01
N ILE A 140 3.17 -28.80 -0.92
CA ILE A 140 3.18 -27.92 0.26
C ILE A 140 2.04 -28.30 1.19
N GLU A 141 2.35 -28.63 2.42
CA GLU A 141 1.41 -28.90 3.51
C GLU A 141 1.42 -27.73 4.54
N SER A 142 0.73 -27.93 5.68
CA SER A 142 0.65 -26.87 6.73
C SER A 142 2.01 -26.44 7.29
N PRO A 143 3.00 -27.33 7.58
CA PRO A 143 4.32 -26.90 8.03
C PRO A 143 5.04 -26.01 7.03
N GLU A 144 4.99 -26.37 5.75
CA GLU A 144 5.62 -25.60 4.68
C GLU A 144 4.90 -24.27 4.48
N THR A 145 3.57 -24.25 4.57
CA THR A 145 2.77 -23.01 4.48
C THR A 145 3.13 -22.04 5.58
N PHE A 146 3.29 -22.51 6.82
CA PHE A 146 3.76 -21.69 7.93
C PHE A 146 5.15 -21.10 7.63
N MET A 147 6.09 -21.94 7.20
CA MET A 147 7.47 -21.50 6.91
C MET A 147 7.54 -20.56 5.71
N LEU A 148 6.72 -20.76 4.68
CA LEU A 148 6.61 -19.84 3.55
C LEU A 148 6.07 -18.48 3.97
N GLY A 149 5.05 -18.43 4.82
CA GLY A 149 4.55 -17.18 5.39
C GLY A 149 5.59 -16.47 6.25
N MET A 150 6.35 -17.20 7.08
CA MET A 150 7.48 -16.66 7.84
C MET A 150 8.61 -16.16 6.94
N LEU A 151 8.90 -16.86 5.83
CA LEU A 151 9.83 -16.37 4.81
C LEU A 151 9.36 -15.05 4.21
N GLY A 152 8.09 -14.97 3.80
CA GLY A 152 7.49 -13.73 3.26
C GLY A 152 7.60 -12.56 4.23
N LEU A 153 7.23 -12.77 5.51
CA LEU A 153 7.37 -11.76 6.57
C LEU A 153 8.82 -11.32 6.77
N THR A 154 9.74 -12.29 6.81
CA THR A 154 11.17 -12.02 6.99
C THR A 154 11.74 -11.24 5.81
N MET A 155 11.39 -11.59 4.58
CA MET A 155 11.83 -10.89 3.38
C MET A 155 11.30 -9.46 3.37
N VAL A 156 10.00 -9.26 3.54
CA VAL A 156 9.40 -7.91 3.59
C VAL A 156 9.96 -7.10 4.76
N GLY A 157 10.11 -7.72 5.94
CA GLY A 157 10.68 -7.08 7.11
C GLY A 157 12.14 -6.64 6.90
N SER A 158 12.96 -7.51 6.30
CA SER A 158 14.40 -7.25 6.12
C SER A 158 14.69 -6.20 5.04
N LEU A 159 13.81 -6.07 4.04
CA LEU A 159 14.06 -5.27 2.84
C LEU A 159 13.26 -3.96 2.80
N SER A 160 12.20 -3.83 3.62
CA SER A 160 11.35 -2.63 3.66
C SER A 160 11.99 -1.42 4.35
N GLY A 161 13.18 -1.52 4.91
CA GLY A 161 13.79 -0.42 5.66
C GLY A 161 15.31 -0.48 5.75
N ARG A 162 15.90 0.57 6.31
CA ARG A 162 17.34 0.65 6.59
C ARG A 162 17.78 -0.22 7.80
N SER A 163 16.86 -0.94 8.43
CA SER A 163 17.13 -1.77 9.63
C SER A 163 16.26 -3.03 9.61
N ILE A 164 16.91 -4.18 9.45
CA ILE A 164 16.27 -5.50 9.49
C ILE A 164 15.51 -5.69 10.81
N VAL A 165 16.14 -5.30 11.93
CA VAL A 165 15.56 -5.49 13.26
C VAL A 165 14.23 -4.75 13.40
N LYS A 166 14.16 -3.49 12.90
CA LYS A 166 12.90 -2.74 12.88
C LYS A 166 11.85 -3.39 11.99
N GLY A 167 12.27 -3.95 10.84
CA GLY A 167 11.36 -4.60 9.91
C GLY A 167 10.75 -5.88 10.47
N VAL A 168 11.57 -6.75 11.04
CA VAL A 168 11.09 -8.01 11.66
C VAL A 168 10.29 -7.71 12.93
N ALA A 169 10.72 -6.76 13.77
CA ALA A 169 9.94 -6.33 14.93
C ALA A 169 8.56 -5.76 14.54
N ALA A 170 8.48 -5.01 13.43
CA ALA A 170 7.21 -4.53 12.87
C ALA A 170 6.32 -5.69 12.37
N ALA A 171 6.91 -6.73 11.78
CA ALA A 171 6.16 -7.94 11.40
C ALA A 171 5.63 -8.68 12.64
N MET A 172 6.43 -8.85 13.69
CA MET A 172 5.96 -9.45 14.96
C MET A 172 4.83 -8.62 15.58
N PHE A 173 4.92 -7.30 15.52
CA PHE A 173 3.84 -6.42 15.97
C PHE A 173 2.55 -6.63 15.14
N GLY A 174 2.66 -6.75 13.81
CA GLY A 174 1.51 -7.07 12.96
C GLY A 174 0.88 -8.42 13.28
N LEU A 175 1.70 -9.45 13.55
CA LEU A 175 1.20 -10.77 14.00
C LEU A 175 0.48 -10.68 15.36
N LEU A 176 0.99 -9.87 16.29
CA LEU A 176 0.31 -9.63 17.57
C LEU A 176 -1.06 -8.98 17.35
N LEU A 177 -1.15 -8.01 16.44
CA LEU A 177 -2.43 -7.37 16.09
C LEU A 177 -3.41 -8.36 15.43
N ALA A 178 -2.91 -9.28 14.61
CA ALA A 178 -3.72 -10.32 13.98
C ALA A 178 -4.34 -11.32 14.97
N MET A 179 -3.76 -11.41 16.18
CA MET A 179 -4.26 -12.30 17.24
C MET A 179 -5.38 -11.67 18.09
N VAL A 180 -5.77 -10.42 17.82
CA VAL A 180 -6.89 -9.77 18.54
C VAL A 180 -8.22 -10.41 18.12
N GLY A 181 -9.09 -10.75 19.07
CA GLY A 181 -10.39 -11.35 18.82
C GLY A 181 -10.42 -12.86 18.93
N PHE A 182 -11.42 -13.48 18.31
CA PHE A 182 -11.53 -14.93 18.25
C PHE A 182 -10.60 -15.53 17.19
N PRO A 183 -9.72 -16.48 17.55
CA PRO A 183 -8.99 -17.27 16.57
C PRO A 183 -9.93 -18.25 15.84
N GLU A 184 -9.70 -18.48 14.56
CA GLU A 184 -10.51 -19.40 13.74
C GLU A 184 -10.61 -20.83 14.30
N SER A 185 -9.61 -21.26 15.08
CA SER A 185 -9.46 -22.63 15.56
C SER A 185 -9.84 -22.83 17.02
N GLN A 186 -10.23 -21.78 17.76
CA GLN A 186 -10.45 -21.85 19.21
C GLN A 186 -11.51 -20.83 19.67
N ALA A 187 -12.26 -21.19 20.71
CA ALA A 187 -13.39 -20.40 21.22
C ALA A 187 -13.02 -19.38 22.34
N ILE A 188 -11.73 -19.08 22.53
CA ILE A 188 -11.30 -18.14 23.59
C ILE A 188 -10.86 -16.83 22.92
N PRO A 189 -11.56 -15.71 23.19
CA PRO A 189 -11.18 -14.41 22.64
C PRO A 189 -9.89 -13.90 23.29
N ARG A 190 -9.02 -13.28 22.48
CA ARG A 190 -7.73 -12.77 22.92
C ARG A 190 -7.65 -11.25 22.74
N TYR A 191 -7.05 -10.57 23.70
CA TYR A 191 -6.72 -9.13 23.63
C TYR A 191 -7.91 -8.21 23.24
N THR A 192 -9.13 -8.58 23.64
CA THR A 192 -10.36 -7.82 23.29
C THR A 192 -10.61 -6.62 24.20
N PHE A 193 -9.85 -6.48 25.29
CA PHE A 193 -10.04 -5.42 26.30
C PHE A 193 -11.48 -5.29 26.80
N GLY A 194 -12.27 -6.38 26.74
CA GLY A 194 -13.67 -6.39 27.12
C GLY A 194 -14.62 -5.67 26.16
N THR A 195 -14.15 -5.29 24.98
CA THR A 195 -14.98 -4.61 23.97
C THR A 195 -15.59 -5.59 22.98
N LEU A 196 -16.88 -5.44 22.68
CA LEU A 196 -17.57 -6.24 21.66
C LEU A 196 -16.99 -6.01 20.28
N TYR A 197 -16.52 -4.79 19.99
CA TYR A 197 -15.92 -4.41 18.72
C TYR A 197 -14.70 -5.27 18.33
N LEU A 198 -13.86 -5.63 19.32
CA LEU A 198 -12.64 -6.40 19.06
C LEU A 198 -12.87 -7.92 19.11
N LEU A 199 -14.08 -8.42 19.35
CA LEU A 199 -14.38 -9.85 19.30
C LEU A 199 -14.24 -10.42 17.88
N ASP A 200 -14.68 -9.66 16.86
CA ASP A 200 -14.63 -10.04 15.44
C ASP A 200 -13.28 -9.73 14.77
N GLN A 201 -12.21 -9.63 15.57
CA GLN A 201 -10.87 -9.24 15.14
C GLN A 201 -10.76 -7.75 14.78
N LEU A 202 -9.53 -7.32 14.43
CA LEU A 202 -9.29 -5.96 13.94
C LEU A 202 -9.76 -5.86 12.48
N PRO A 203 -10.66 -4.92 12.14
CA PRO A 203 -11.16 -4.79 10.78
C PRO A 203 -10.03 -4.32 9.85
N LEU A 204 -9.76 -5.11 8.83
CA LEU A 204 -8.61 -4.92 7.93
C LEU A 204 -8.67 -3.58 7.19
N ILE A 205 -9.85 -3.15 6.72
CA ILE A 205 -10.02 -1.93 5.92
C ILE A 205 -9.65 -0.67 6.72
N PRO A 206 -10.21 -0.41 7.93
CA PRO A 206 -9.81 0.73 8.75
C PRO A 206 -8.32 0.75 9.08
N VAL A 207 -7.73 -0.42 9.36
CA VAL A 207 -6.30 -0.54 9.63
C VAL A 207 -5.45 -0.17 8.42
N LEU A 208 -5.80 -0.67 7.23
CA LEU A 208 -5.10 -0.35 5.98
C LEU A 208 -5.21 1.13 5.61
N LEU A 209 -6.43 1.68 5.67
CA LEU A 209 -6.68 3.10 5.41
C LEU A 209 -5.91 3.98 6.41
N GLY A 210 -5.93 3.61 7.69
CA GLY A 210 -5.15 4.29 8.72
C GLY A 210 -3.65 4.25 8.43
N LEU A 211 -3.06 3.08 8.33
CA LEU A 211 -1.60 2.93 8.19
C LEU A 211 -1.03 3.54 6.91
N PHE A 212 -1.78 3.54 5.80
CA PHE A 212 -1.26 4.02 4.52
C PHE A 212 -1.86 5.33 4.04
N ALA A 213 -3.20 5.48 4.02
CA ALA A 213 -3.82 6.66 3.44
C ALA A 213 -3.64 7.90 4.33
N ILE A 214 -3.95 7.81 5.62
CA ILE A 214 -3.88 8.97 6.52
C ILE A 214 -2.49 9.60 6.59
N PRO A 215 -1.37 8.87 6.76
CA PRO A 215 -0.04 9.48 6.78
C PRO A 215 0.37 10.19 5.49
N GLU A 216 -0.05 9.67 4.33
CA GLU A 216 0.26 10.31 3.05
C GLU A 216 -0.60 11.56 2.83
N ILE A 217 -1.87 11.52 3.24
CA ILE A 217 -2.76 12.69 3.21
C ILE A 217 -2.24 13.78 4.17
N ALA A 218 -1.78 13.39 5.35
CA ALA A 218 -1.16 14.31 6.30
C ALA A 218 0.05 15.00 5.68
N GLU A 219 0.95 14.25 5.03
CA GLU A 219 2.09 14.85 4.35
C GLU A 219 1.68 15.75 3.17
N LEU A 220 0.68 15.36 2.41
CA LEU A 220 0.16 16.19 1.31
C LEU A 220 -0.46 17.50 1.83
N SER A 221 -1.12 17.43 2.98
CA SER A 221 -1.67 18.60 3.68
C SER A 221 -0.60 19.54 4.21
N ILE A 222 0.46 18.98 4.79
CA ILE A 222 1.55 19.74 5.43
C ILE A 222 2.50 20.37 4.40
N LYS A 223 2.86 19.61 3.36
CA LYS A 223 3.87 20.06 2.37
C LYS A 223 3.48 21.30 1.60
N ASN A 224 2.19 21.60 1.49
CA ASN A 224 1.64 22.68 0.67
C ASN A 224 2.50 22.98 -0.58
N VAL A 225 2.93 21.90 -1.24
CA VAL A 225 3.75 22.03 -2.45
C VAL A 225 2.81 22.59 -3.51
N SER A 226 2.85 23.90 -3.66
CA SER A 226 2.43 24.56 -4.87
C SER A 226 3.35 24.02 -5.99
N ILE A 227 2.94 22.91 -6.54
CA ILE A 227 3.68 22.18 -7.56
C ILE A 227 3.54 22.99 -8.83
N SER A 228 4.64 23.62 -9.19
CA SER A 228 4.90 24.21 -10.50
C SER A 228 4.99 25.72 -10.60
N ARG A 229 6.22 26.16 -10.74
CA ARG A 229 6.56 27.42 -11.43
C ARG A 229 7.01 27.20 -12.89
N THR A 230 6.95 25.99 -13.42
CA THR A 230 7.24 25.68 -14.82
C THR A 230 5.99 25.12 -15.48
N GLY A 231 5.05 26.01 -15.76
CA GLY A 231 3.91 25.75 -16.65
C GLY A 231 4.37 25.58 -18.11
N GLN A 232 5.22 24.62 -18.39
CA GLN A 232 5.47 24.22 -19.77
C GLN A 232 4.31 23.30 -20.17
N ALA A 233 3.46 23.82 -21.06
CA ALA A 233 2.47 23.01 -21.74
C ALA A 233 3.15 21.79 -22.35
N VAL A 234 2.54 20.61 -22.17
CA VAL A 234 2.99 19.38 -22.83
C VAL A 234 2.86 19.64 -24.33
N ASP A 235 3.99 19.88 -25.01
CA ASP A 235 3.97 20.20 -26.44
C ASP A 235 3.65 18.93 -27.24
N THR A 236 2.52 18.99 -27.86
CA THR A 236 2.01 18.34 -29.07
C THR A 236 2.15 16.82 -29.30
N ARG A 237 1.14 16.30 -30.00
CA ARG A 237 1.01 14.91 -30.50
C ARG A 237 2.28 14.40 -31.22
N HIS A 238 3.05 15.28 -31.88
CA HIS A 238 4.28 14.89 -32.56
C HIS A 238 5.34 14.37 -31.58
N GLY A 239 5.55 15.03 -30.45
CA GLY A 239 6.47 14.56 -29.39
C GLY A 239 6.07 13.21 -28.81
N LEU A 240 4.75 13.00 -28.54
CA LEU A 240 4.25 11.71 -28.07
C LEU A 240 4.56 10.57 -29.04
N LEU A 241 4.31 10.75 -30.33
CA LEU A 241 4.59 9.76 -31.37
C LEU A 241 6.09 9.47 -31.51
N MET A 242 6.97 10.48 -31.33
CA MET A 242 8.42 10.25 -31.26
C MET A 242 8.78 9.32 -30.09
N GLY A 243 8.20 9.55 -28.90
CA GLY A 243 8.42 8.67 -27.74
C GLY A 243 7.92 7.24 -27.96
N VAL A 244 6.77 7.07 -28.60
CA VAL A 244 6.26 5.74 -29.03
C VAL A 244 7.25 5.06 -29.95
N ARG A 245 7.76 5.79 -30.97
CA ARG A 245 8.75 5.28 -31.92
C ARG A 245 10.06 4.90 -31.20
N ASP A 246 10.51 5.69 -30.24
CA ASP A 246 11.69 5.38 -29.42
C ASP A 246 11.54 4.08 -28.65
N ALA A 247 10.38 3.85 -28.02
CA ALA A 247 10.08 2.61 -27.31
C ALA A 247 10.10 1.39 -28.26
N LEU A 248 9.48 1.52 -29.42
CA LEU A 248 9.49 0.45 -30.45
C LEU A 248 10.88 0.22 -31.04
N LYS A 249 11.67 1.27 -31.24
CA LYS A 249 13.07 1.15 -31.72
C LYS A 249 13.93 0.40 -30.70
N HIS A 250 13.69 0.60 -29.41
CA HIS A 250 14.44 -0.04 -28.34
C HIS A 250 13.66 -1.22 -27.70
N TRP A 251 12.75 -1.87 -28.45
CA TRP A 251 11.86 -2.92 -27.96
C TRP A 251 12.59 -4.04 -27.20
N TRP A 252 13.80 -4.40 -27.66
CA TRP A 252 14.60 -5.44 -27.00
C TRP A 252 15.09 -5.02 -25.60
N LEU A 253 15.44 -3.75 -25.41
CA LEU A 253 15.76 -3.20 -24.10
C LEU A 253 14.52 -3.24 -23.20
N VAL A 254 13.36 -2.81 -23.74
CA VAL A 254 12.09 -2.80 -23.02
C VAL A 254 11.71 -4.22 -22.56
N VAL A 255 11.81 -5.22 -23.44
CA VAL A 255 11.50 -6.62 -23.09
C VAL A 255 12.46 -7.18 -22.04
N ARG A 256 13.79 -6.97 -22.21
CA ARG A 256 14.75 -7.42 -21.19
C ARG A 256 14.50 -6.80 -19.83
N CYS A 257 14.24 -5.49 -19.78
CA CYS A 257 13.91 -4.80 -18.54
C CYS A 257 12.57 -5.27 -17.95
N SER A 258 11.59 -5.63 -18.79
CA SER A 258 10.33 -6.23 -18.35
C SER A 258 10.55 -7.60 -17.72
N VAL A 259 11.37 -8.46 -18.29
CA VAL A 259 11.73 -9.77 -17.71
C VAL A 259 12.43 -9.59 -16.35
N ILE A 260 13.40 -8.67 -16.27
CA ILE A 260 14.04 -8.32 -15.00
C ILE A 260 13.00 -7.81 -13.98
N GLY A 261 12.08 -6.96 -14.44
CA GLY A 261 11.01 -6.41 -13.61
C GLY A 261 10.08 -7.49 -13.05
N ALA A 262 9.63 -8.41 -13.90
CA ALA A 262 8.80 -9.53 -13.48
C ALA A 262 9.53 -10.46 -12.48
N TYR A 263 10.80 -10.79 -12.76
CA TYR A 263 11.63 -11.58 -11.86
C TYR A 263 11.82 -10.92 -10.48
N ILE A 264 12.15 -9.63 -10.46
CA ILE A 264 12.29 -8.88 -9.20
C ILE A 264 10.94 -8.79 -8.48
N GLY A 265 9.83 -8.69 -9.21
CA GLY A 265 8.48 -8.71 -8.67
C GLY A 265 8.14 -9.98 -7.91
N MET A 266 8.64 -11.13 -8.37
CA MET A 266 8.46 -12.43 -7.68
C MET A 266 9.16 -12.49 -6.32
N LEU A 267 10.12 -11.61 -6.08
CA LEU A 267 10.88 -11.58 -4.84
C LEU A 267 10.16 -10.68 -3.81
N PRO A 268 9.58 -11.23 -2.74
CA PRO A 268 8.83 -10.45 -1.76
C PRO A 268 9.69 -9.35 -1.13
N GLY A 269 9.14 -8.13 -1.04
CA GLY A 269 9.75 -7.02 -0.32
C GLY A 269 10.81 -6.21 -1.08
N LEU A 270 11.48 -6.76 -2.08
CA LEU A 270 12.53 -6.07 -2.86
C LEU A 270 11.95 -5.22 -4.00
N GLY A 271 10.87 -5.69 -4.61
CA GLY A 271 10.42 -5.34 -5.94
C GLY A 271 10.41 -3.84 -6.24
N ALA A 272 9.53 -3.10 -5.59
CA ALA A 272 9.26 -1.72 -5.98
C ALA A 272 10.40 -0.73 -5.67
N SER A 273 11.24 -1.00 -4.66
CA SER A 273 12.27 -0.04 -4.23
C SER A 273 13.54 -0.08 -5.06
N ILE A 274 13.83 -1.22 -5.72
CA ILE A 274 15.10 -1.41 -6.43
C ILE A 274 14.93 -1.64 -7.92
N VAL A 275 13.76 -2.05 -8.40
CA VAL A 275 13.53 -2.46 -9.79
C VAL A 275 13.91 -1.37 -10.78
N GLY A 276 13.52 -0.13 -10.53
CA GLY A 276 13.86 1.01 -11.38
C GLY A 276 15.38 1.24 -11.48
N TRP A 277 16.07 1.15 -10.34
CA TRP A 277 17.54 1.34 -10.28
C TRP A 277 18.31 0.23 -10.97
N VAL A 278 17.90 -1.03 -10.80
CA VAL A 278 18.53 -2.18 -11.45
C VAL A 278 18.39 -2.09 -12.95
N THR A 279 17.19 -1.78 -13.44
CA THR A 279 16.93 -1.71 -14.89
C THR A 279 17.51 -0.45 -15.53
N TYR A 280 17.56 0.66 -14.82
CA TYR A 280 18.30 1.85 -15.22
C TYR A 280 19.80 1.55 -15.39
N GLY A 281 20.40 0.92 -14.36
CA GLY A 281 21.80 0.49 -14.42
C GLY A 281 22.07 -0.51 -15.54
N HIS A 282 21.13 -1.44 -15.81
CA HIS A 282 21.21 -2.38 -16.93
C HIS A 282 21.16 -1.67 -18.28
N ALA A 283 20.29 -0.67 -18.45
CA ALA A 283 20.22 0.13 -19.66
C ALA A 283 21.49 0.93 -19.89
N MET A 284 22.03 1.56 -18.84
CA MET A 284 23.28 2.32 -18.89
C MET A 284 24.47 1.45 -19.26
N GLN A 285 24.63 0.27 -18.62
CA GLN A 285 25.73 -0.67 -18.91
C GLN A 285 25.66 -1.24 -20.31
N GLY A 286 24.46 -1.44 -20.87
CA GLY A 286 24.26 -1.93 -22.24
C GLY A 286 24.37 -0.86 -23.32
N ALA A 287 24.55 0.40 -22.95
CA ALA A 287 24.64 1.51 -23.89
C ALA A 287 26.08 1.72 -24.40
N LYS A 288 26.23 1.97 -25.70
CA LYS A 288 27.53 2.34 -26.29
C LYS A 288 28.04 3.69 -25.79
N ASP A 289 27.12 4.65 -25.62
CA ASP A 289 27.37 5.96 -25.04
C ASP A 289 26.57 6.08 -23.75
N GLN A 290 27.27 6.30 -22.64
CA GLN A 290 26.70 6.43 -21.29
C GLN A 290 26.59 7.89 -20.82
N SER A 291 27.17 8.82 -21.54
CA SER A 291 27.31 10.23 -21.13
C SER A 291 25.98 10.96 -21.03
N GLN A 292 24.97 10.52 -21.79
CA GLN A 292 23.65 11.12 -21.82
C GLN A 292 22.71 10.66 -20.64
N PHE A 293 23.06 9.55 -19.99
CA PHE A 293 22.27 9.07 -18.84
C PHE A 293 22.40 10.06 -17.68
N GLY A 294 21.26 10.37 -17.05
CA GLY A 294 21.13 11.41 -16.03
C GLY A 294 20.97 12.82 -16.57
N GLN A 295 21.05 12.99 -17.92
CA GLN A 295 20.88 14.27 -18.59
C GLN A 295 19.69 14.30 -19.56
N GLY A 296 18.93 13.22 -19.66
CA GLY A 296 17.74 13.10 -20.49
C GLY A 296 17.90 12.12 -21.65
N ASP A 297 18.46 10.95 -21.40
CA ASP A 297 18.45 9.83 -22.34
C ASP A 297 17.10 9.10 -22.25
N VAL A 298 16.44 8.91 -23.39
CA VAL A 298 15.14 8.23 -23.45
C VAL A 298 15.21 6.79 -22.94
N ARG A 299 16.36 6.11 -23.07
CA ARG A 299 16.57 4.74 -22.56
C ARG A 299 16.52 4.69 -21.03
N GLY A 300 16.92 5.79 -20.35
CA GLY A 300 16.81 5.95 -18.91
C GLY A 300 15.36 6.14 -18.43
N VAL A 301 14.42 6.43 -19.35
CA VAL A 301 12.97 6.43 -19.08
C VAL A 301 12.36 5.06 -19.42
N LEU A 302 12.69 4.50 -20.59
CA LEU A 302 12.14 3.25 -21.10
C LEU A 302 12.35 2.07 -20.14
N ALA A 303 13.57 1.91 -19.64
CA ALA A 303 13.97 0.75 -18.85
C ALA A 303 13.26 0.66 -17.49
N PRO A 304 13.25 1.72 -16.66
CA PRO A 304 12.53 1.70 -15.38
C PRO A 304 11.01 1.56 -15.53
N GLU A 305 10.42 2.24 -16.54
CA GLU A 305 8.97 2.20 -16.71
C GLU A 305 8.47 0.84 -17.20
N ALA A 306 9.19 0.19 -18.11
CA ALA A 306 8.90 -1.18 -18.51
C ALA A 306 8.94 -2.14 -17.33
N ALA A 307 9.98 -2.05 -16.51
CA ALA A 307 10.17 -2.89 -15.35
C ALA A 307 9.14 -2.63 -14.25
N ASN A 308 8.76 -1.36 -14.02
CA ASN A 308 7.76 -0.96 -13.03
C ASN A 308 6.39 -1.61 -13.30
N ASN A 309 5.95 -1.69 -14.56
CA ASN A 309 4.69 -2.34 -14.91
C ASN A 309 4.81 -3.87 -14.92
N ALA A 310 5.91 -4.42 -15.42
CA ALA A 310 6.15 -5.87 -15.41
C ALA A 310 6.24 -6.46 -13.99
N LEU A 311 6.79 -5.70 -13.05
CA LEU A 311 6.85 -6.05 -11.62
C LEU A 311 5.48 -6.42 -11.04
N ARG A 312 4.39 -5.84 -11.54
CA ARG A 312 3.05 -6.09 -10.99
C ARG A 312 2.58 -7.50 -11.28
N GLY A 313 2.75 -7.97 -12.51
CA GLY A 313 2.49 -9.37 -12.86
C GLY A 313 3.38 -10.32 -12.07
N GLY A 314 4.68 -10.01 -11.98
CA GLY A 314 5.63 -10.80 -11.17
C GLY A 314 5.23 -10.90 -9.71
N ALA A 315 4.81 -9.80 -9.08
CA ALA A 315 4.43 -9.76 -7.67
C ALA A 315 3.12 -10.52 -7.37
N LEU A 316 2.24 -10.69 -8.33
CA LEU A 316 1.04 -11.52 -8.19
C LEU A 316 1.35 -13.01 -8.17
N ILE A 317 2.45 -13.45 -8.77
CA ILE A 317 2.81 -14.88 -8.80
C ILE A 317 2.84 -15.47 -7.39
N PRO A 318 3.73 -15.06 -6.47
CA PRO A 318 3.75 -15.61 -5.12
C PRO A 318 2.49 -15.26 -4.32
N THR A 319 1.84 -14.13 -4.62
CA THR A 319 0.65 -13.70 -3.90
C THR A 319 -0.53 -14.62 -4.12
N VAL A 320 -0.80 -14.98 -5.36
CA VAL A 320 -1.94 -15.83 -5.74
C VAL A 320 -1.61 -17.30 -5.49
N THR A 321 -0.39 -17.72 -5.79
CA THR A 321 -0.02 -19.15 -5.76
C THR A 321 0.39 -19.66 -4.38
N MET A 322 0.97 -18.80 -3.54
CA MET A 322 1.51 -19.19 -2.23
C MET A 322 0.92 -18.37 -1.07
N GLY A 323 0.10 -17.35 -1.37
CA GLY A 323 -0.36 -16.42 -0.34
C GLY A 323 0.75 -15.52 0.24
N ILE A 324 1.80 -15.26 -0.53
CA ILE A 324 2.94 -14.44 -0.08
C ILE A 324 2.99 -13.15 -0.91
N PRO A 325 2.49 -12.01 -0.39
CA PRO A 325 2.48 -10.78 -1.18
C PRO A 325 3.90 -10.23 -1.38
N GLY A 326 4.22 -9.91 -2.64
CA GLY A 326 5.51 -9.36 -3.04
C GLY A 326 5.68 -7.86 -2.76
N SER A 327 4.58 -7.15 -2.51
CA SER A 327 4.56 -5.70 -2.32
C SER A 327 3.39 -5.25 -1.44
N VAL A 328 3.37 -3.96 -1.05
CA VAL A 328 2.21 -3.37 -0.33
C VAL A 328 0.93 -3.51 -1.15
N GLY A 329 0.98 -3.26 -2.45
CA GLY A 329 -0.18 -3.39 -3.32
C GLY A 329 -0.73 -4.82 -3.38
N THR A 330 0.15 -5.82 -3.49
CA THR A 330 -0.27 -7.22 -3.45
C THR A 330 -0.72 -7.68 -2.07
N ALA A 331 -0.24 -7.06 -0.98
CA ALA A 331 -0.77 -7.32 0.35
C ALA A 331 -2.23 -6.83 0.48
N VAL A 332 -2.56 -5.68 -0.09
CA VAL A 332 -3.94 -5.18 -0.16
C VAL A 332 -4.80 -6.09 -1.03
N LEU A 333 -4.30 -6.51 -2.19
CA LEU A 333 -5.01 -7.44 -3.08
C LEU A 333 -5.23 -8.82 -2.42
N MET A 334 -4.26 -9.28 -1.63
CA MET A 334 -4.43 -10.51 -0.85
C MET A 334 -5.51 -10.35 0.23
N GLY A 335 -5.54 -9.19 0.89
CA GLY A 335 -6.65 -8.85 1.80
C GLY A 335 -8.00 -8.88 1.08
N ALA A 336 -8.08 -8.35 -0.15
CA ALA A 336 -9.28 -8.43 -0.99
C ALA A 336 -9.65 -9.88 -1.33
N LEU A 337 -8.66 -10.74 -1.67
CA LEU A 337 -8.93 -12.18 -1.92
C LEU A 337 -9.61 -12.81 -0.71
N ILE A 338 -9.03 -12.66 0.47
CA ILE A 338 -9.55 -13.26 1.71
C ILE A 338 -10.94 -12.71 2.05
N MET A 339 -11.14 -11.39 1.94
CA MET A 339 -12.45 -10.76 2.20
C MET A 339 -13.56 -11.23 1.26
N LEU A 340 -13.22 -11.53 0.00
CA LEU A 340 -14.14 -12.02 -1.00
C LEU A 340 -14.29 -13.57 -0.97
N GLY A 341 -13.74 -14.22 0.06
CA GLY A 341 -13.84 -15.67 0.25
C GLY A 341 -12.87 -16.50 -0.60
N LEU A 342 -11.97 -15.86 -1.34
CA LEU A 342 -10.96 -16.54 -2.14
C LEU A 342 -9.72 -16.85 -1.30
N ARG A 343 -9.26 -18.08 -1.33
CA ARG A 343 -8.09 -18.54 -0.59
C ARG A 343 -6.86 -18.57 -1.49
N PRO A 344 -5.84 -17.67 -1.26
CA PRO A 344 -4.57 -17.78 -1.98
C PRO A 344 -3.92 -19.15 -1.77
N GLY A 345 -3.27 -19.67 -2.79
CA GLY A 345 -2.62 -20.97 -2.71
C GLY A 345 -3.22 -22.01 -3.67
N PRO A 346 -3.30 -23.31 -3.28
CA PRO A 346 -3.72 -24.40 -4.16
C PRO A 346 -5.10 -24.21 -4.81
N SER A 347 -6.06 -23.61 -4.10
CA SER A 347 -7.40 -23.35 -4.62
C SER A 347 -7.40 -22.43 -5.85
N MET A 348 -6.53 -21.41 -5.85
CA MET A 348 -6.38 -20.48 -6.99
C MET A 348 -5.76 -21.13 -8.22
N LEU A 349 -5.09 -22.27 -8.06
CA LEU A 349 -4.51 -23.06 -9.15
C LEU A 349 -5.37 -24.28 -9.53
N GLY A 350 -6.41 -24.55 -8.76
CA GLY A 350 -7.36 -25.63 -8.95
C GLY A 350 -8.75 -25.12 -9.33
N THR A 351 -9.65 -25.05 -8.37
CA THR A 351 -11.06 -24.67 -8.56
C THR A 351 -11.23 -23.26 -9.09
N GLU A 352 -10.37 -22.30 -8.65
CA GLU A 352 -10.42 -20.89 -9.02
C GLU A 352 -9.45 -20.52 -10.14
N LEU A 353 -8.96 -21.51 -10.89
CA LEU A 353 -7.98 -21.29 -11.96
C LEU A 353 -8.49 -20.31 -13.05
N PRO A 354 -9.74 -20.35 -13.51
CA PRO A 354 -10.27 -19.37 -14.46
C PRO A 354 -10.22 -17.93 -13.91
N MET A 355 -10.51 -17.78 -12.61
CA MET A 355 -10.39 -16.49 -11.91
C MET A 355 -8.94 -16.00 -11.92
N THR A 356 -7.99 -16.87 -11.65
CA THR A 356 -6.55 -16.54 -11.68
C THR A 356 -6.10 -16.11 -13.07
N PHE A 357 -6.57 -16.79 -14.14
CA PHE A 357 -6.29 -16.36 -15.51
C PHE A 357 -6.98 -15.05 -15.89
N SER A 358 -8.14 -14.73 -15.29
CA SER A 358 -8.74 -13.41 -15.50
C SER A 358 -7.82 -12.29 -15.02
N PHE A 359 -7.03 -12.49 -13.95
CA PHE A 359 -6.06 -11.50 -13.47
C PHE A 359 -4.96 -11.23 -14.52
N VAL A 360 -4.50 -12.27 -15.22
CA VAL A 360 -3.53 -12.14 -16.32
C VAL A 360 -4.08 -11.19 -17.39
N TRP A 361 -5.31 -11.43 -17.84
CA TRP A 361 -5.95 -10.62 -18.87
C TRP A 361 -6.27 -9.20 -18.37
N MET A 362 -6.74 -9.04 -17.12
CA MET A 362 -7.03 -7.73 -16.53
C MET A 362 -5.79 -6.85 -16.51
N ILE A 363 -4.62 -7.38 -16.10
CA ILE A 363 -3.38 -6.61 -16.08
C ILE A 363 -2.92 -6.25 -17.50
N ALA A 364 -2.97 -7.21 -18.43
CA ALA A 364 -2.57 -6.97 -19.80
C ALA A 364 -3.44 -5.90 -20.46
N PHE A 365 -4.76 -6.03 -20.39
CA PHE A 365 -5.68 -5.07 -20.99
C PHE A 365 -5.62 -3.72 -20.30
N ALA A 366 -5.54 -3.67 -18.97
CA ALA A 366 -5.43 -2.39 -18.25
C ALA A 366 -4.17 -1.63 -18.64
N SER A 367 -3.03 -2.31 -18.80
CA SER A 367 -1.78 -1.68 -19.20
C SER A 367 -1.84 -1.10 -20.62
N VAL A 368 -2.50 -1.82 -21.54
CA VAL A 368 -2.67 -1.36 -22.93
C VAL A 368 -3.70 -0.24 -23.00
N ILE A 369 -4.89 -0.44 -22.42
CA ILE A 369 -5.99 0.53 -22.49
C ILE A 369 -5.61 1.83 -21.77
N SER A 370 -5.00 1.77 -20.60
CA SER A 370 -4.54 2.98 -19.90
C SER A 370 -3.47 3.73 -20.70
N THR A 371 -2.60 3.03 -21.39
CA THR A 371 -1.62 3.66 -22.29
C THR A 371 -2.30 4.38 -23.46
N ILE A 372 -3.25 3.73 -24.13
CA ILE A 372 -4.00 4.36 -25.22
C ILE A 372 -4.75 5.61 -24.71
N VAL A 373 -5.47 5.48 -23.59
CA VAL A 373 -6.20 6.60 -23.00
C VAL A 373 -5.26 7.74 -22.63
N LEU A 374 -4.10 7.45 -22.02
CA LEU A 374 -3.11 8.46 -21.64
C LEU A 374 -2.48 9.14 -22.86
N LEU A 375 -2.15 8.41 -23.92
CA LEU A 375 -1.64 9.01 -25.16
C LEU A 375 -2.65 9.98 -25.78
N MET A 376 -3.96 9.72 -25.62
CA MET A 376 -5.03 10.58 -26.13
C MET A 376 -5.36 11.76 -25.19
N THR A 377 -5.17 11.61 -23.88
CA THR A 377 -5.69 12.54 -22.87
C THR A 377 -4.63 13.17 -21.98
N VAL A 378 -3.35 12.95 -22.25
CA VAL A 378 -2.24 13.38 -21.38
C VAL A 378 -2.26 14.88 -21.05
N GLU A 379 -2.66 15.74 -22.01
CA GLU A 379 -2.78 17.18 -21.80
C GLU A 379 -3.82 17.53 -20.70
N LYS A 380 -4.92 16.76 -20.62
CA LYS A 380 -5.96 16.93 -19.61
C LYS A 380 -5.54 16.33 -18.29
N VAL A 381 -4.98 15.13 -18.32
CA VAL A 381 -4.58 14.38 -17.11
C VAL A 381 -3.39 15.06 -16.42
N SER A 382 -2.45 15.64 -17.17
CA SER A 382 -1.32 16.39 -16.60
C SER A 382 -1.78 17.59 -15.75
N LYS A 383 -2.93 18.21 -16.06
CA LYS A 383 -3.50 19.28 -15.24
C LYS A 383 -3.92 18.79 -13.84
N ILE A 384 -4.29 17.52 -13.70
CA ILE A 384 -4.62 16.91 -12.40
C ILE A 384 -3.38 16.86 -11.51
N ALA A 385 -2.21 16.56 -12.09
CA ALA A 385 -0.95 16.55 -11.36
C ALA A 385 -0.55 17.93 -10.79
N LEU A 386 -1.10 18.99 -11.35
CA LEU A 386 -0.85 20.38 -10.93
C LEU A 386 -1.85 20.89 -9.86
N LEU A 387 -2.85 20.09 -9.47
CA LEU A 387 -3.81 20.50 -8.46
C LEU A 387 -3.11 20.68 -7.09
N PRO A 388 -3.39 21.77 -6.36
CA PRO A 388 -2.87 21.97 -5.03
C PRO A 388 -3.30 20.85 -4.06
N GLY A 389 -2.39 20.39 -3.21
CA GLY A 389 -2.68 19.33 -2.24
C GLY A 389 -3.92 19.62 -1.38
N HIS A 390 -4.10 20.87 -0.97
CA HIS A 390 -5.27 21.28 -0.18
C HIS A 390 -6.62 21.11 -0.89
N THR A 391 -6.65 21.07 -2.21
CA THR A 391 -7.89 20.76 -2.96
C THR A 391 -8.21 19.26 -2.91
N ILE A 392 -7.19 18.42 -2.88
CA ILE A 392 -7.33 16.96 -2.95
C ILE A 392 -7.65 16.37 -1.58
N VAL A 393 -6.99 16.88 -0.55
CA VAL A 393 -7.04 16.34 0.82
C VAL A 393 -8.46 16.16 1.38
N PRO A 394 -9.37 17.15 1.36
CA PRO A 394 -10.69 16.98 1.97
C PRO A 394 -11.54 15.94 1.24
N GLY A 395 -11.42 15.83 -0.08
CA GLY A 395 -12.10 14.80 -0.86
C GLY A 395 -11.58 13.39 -0.51
N VAL A 396 -10.26 13.23 -0.41
CA VAL A 396 -9.66 11.94 -0.05
C VAL A 396 -10.00 11.55 1.38
N ILE A 397 -10.04 12.50 2.34
CA ILE A 397 -10.49 12.24 3.71
C ILE A 397 -11.93 11.72 3.72
N LEU A 398 -12.83 12.30 2.93
CA LEU A 398 -14.20 11.80 2.80
C LEU A 398 -14.21 10.33 2.37
N PHE A 399 -13.46 9.97 1.33
CA PHE A 399 -13.38 8.58 0.86
C PHE A 399 -12.73 7.65 1.89
N VAL A 400 -11.71 8.10 2.63
CA VAL A 400 -11.06 7.32 3.70
C VAL A 400 -12.03 7.00 4.83
N PHE A 401 -12.78 8.00 5.32
CA PHE A 401 -13.71 7.79 6.42
C PHE A 401 -14.92 6.96 6.01
N MET A 402 -15.46 7.23 4.82
CA MET A 402 -16.56 6.41 4.28
C MET A 402 -16.10 4.99 3.97
N GLY A 403 -14.86 4.83 3.45
CA GLY A 403 -14.26 3.53 3.25
C GLY A 403 -14.05 2.76 4.55
N ALA A 404 -13.61 3.43 5.62
CA ALA A 404 -13.49 2.80 6.94
C ALA A 404 -14.85 2.34 7.45
N TRP A 405 -15.89 3.14 7.30
CA TRP A 405 -17.27 2.80 7.69
C TRP A 405 -17.81 1.56 6.95
N LEU A 406 -17.51 1.43 5.65
CA LEU A 406 -17.95 0.27 4.86
C LEU A 406 -17.37 -1.06 5.38
N GLY A 407 -16.28 -1.03 6.13
CA GLY A 407 -15.61 -2.23 6.66
C GLY A 407 -16.43 -3.00 7.69
N GLY A 408 -17.18 -2.32 8.56
CA GLY A 408 -17.93 -2.96 9.64
C GLY A 408 -19.15 -2.17 10.10
N SER A 409 -19.42 -1.02 9.48
CA SER A 409 -20.51 -0.11 9.83
C SER A 409 -20.55 0.26 11.33
N SER A 410 -19.37 0.34 11.94
CA SER A 410 -19.19 0.61 13.36
C SER A 410 -18.43 1.92 13.59
N PHE A 411 -18.82 2.65 14.64
CA PHE A 411 -18.07 3.83 15.08
C PHE A 411 -16.61 3.49 15.43
N GLY A 412 -16.36 2.26 15.89
CA GLY A 412 -15.02 1.72 16.16
C GLY A 412 -14.12 1.71 14.93
N ASP A 413 -14.67 1.60 13.72
CA ASP A 413 -13.90 1.61 12.49
C ASP A 413 -13.20 2.94 12.23
N TRP A 414 -13.87 4.05 12.53
CA TRP A 414 -13.27 5.38 12.44
C TRP A 414 -12.21 5.61 13.50
N VAL A 415 -12.50 5.17 14.74
CA VAL A 415 -11.52 5.24 15.84
C VAL A 415 -10.27 4.44 15.48
N SER A 416 -10.45 3.22 14.98
CA SER A 416 -9.36 2.37 14.51
C SER A 416 -8.60 3.02 13.35
N CYS A 417 -9.29 3.60 12.37
CA CYS A 417 -8.68 4.28 11.24
C CYS A 417 -7.79 5.47 11.67
N ILE A 418 -8.28 6.31 12.59
CA ILE A 418 -7.51 7.46 13.12
C ILE A 418 -6.35 6.97 13.97
N PHE A 419 -6.55 5.97 14.83
CA PHE A 419 -5.51 5.39 15.68
C PHE A 419 -4.36 4.82 14.82
N PHE A 420 -4.69 3.97 13.85
CA PHE A 420 -3.69 3.42 12.94
C PHE A 420 -3.12 4.49 12.00
N GLY A 421 -3.84 5.57 11.74
CA GLY A 421 -3.35 6.74 11.03
C GLY A 421 -2.24 7.47 11.79
N ALA A 422 -2.47 7.75 13.07
CA ALA A 422 -1.47 8.34 13.95
C ALA A 422 -0.26 7.40 14.13
N LEU A 423 -0.52 6.10 14.31
CA LEU A 423 0.52 5.08 14.40
C LEU A 423 1.36 5.00 13.12
N GLY A 424 0.72 4.97 11.95
CA GLY A 424 1.39 4.95 10.65
C GLY A 424 2.24 6.19 10.40
N PHE A 425 1.78 7.36 10.84
CA PHE A 425 2.53 8.60 10.78
C PHE A 425 3.77 8.56 11.69
N LEU A 426 3.62 8.12 12.93
CA LEU A 426 4.72 7.93 13.87
C LEU A 426 5.76 6.91 13.37
N MET A 427 5.30 5.78 12.84
CA MET A 427 6.16 4.76 12.23
C MET A 427 6.97 5.34 11.08
N LYS A 428 6.34 6.09 10.18
CA LYS A 428 6.99 6.72 9.03
C LYS A 428 8.08 7.69 9.49
N ARG A 429 7.80 8.54 10.48
CA ARG A 429 8.75 9.52 11.05
C ARG A 429 9.84 8.87 11.89
N GLY A 430 9.53 7.84 12.68
CA GLY A 430 10.49 7.03 13.42
C GLY A 430 11.34 6.10 12.55
N GLY A 431 11.05 6.05 11.24
CA GLY A 431 11.75 5.18 10.29
C GLY A 431 11.47 3.70 10.49
N TRP A 432 10.25 3.38 10.90
CA TRP A 432 9.74 2.03 10.98
C TRP A 432 8.97 1.67 9.70
N PRO A 433 9.20 0.50 9.10
CA PRO A 433 8.47 0.09 7.91
C PRO A 433 7.05 -0.34 8.27
N ARG A 434 6.07 0.19 7.55
CA ARG A 434 4.63 -0.16 7.70
C ARG A 434 4.23 -1.44 6.95
N PRO A 435 4.81 -1.75 5.76
CA PRO A 435 4.41 -2.93 4.99
C PRO A 435 4.47 -4.25 5.76
N PRO A 436 5.50 -4.53 6.59
CA PRO A 436 5.54 -5.76 7.36
C PRO A 436 4.39 -5.91 8.35
N VAL A 437 3.90 -4.81 8.93
CA VAL A 437 2.76 -4.84 9.86
C VAL A 437 1.51 -5.33 9.16
N VAL A 438 1.19 -4.71 8.01
CA VAL A 438 -0.01 -5.07 7.24
C VAL A 438 0.07 -6.50 6.72
N LEU A 439 1.24 -6.88 6.18
CA LEU A 439 1.44 -8.24 5.71
C LEU A 439 1.20 -9.26 6.83
N ALA A 440 1.71 -8.97 8.01
CA ALA A 440 1.57 -9.84 9.17
C ALA A 440 0.11 -9.92 9.65
N ILE A 441 -0.64 -8.81 9.60
CA ILE A 441 -2.08 -8.83 9.93
C ILE A 441 -2.83 -9.73 8.94
N VAL A 442 -2.58 -9.58 7.64
CA VAL A 442 -3.27 -10.34 6.60
C VAL A 442 -2.90 -11.83 6.63
N LEU A 443 -1.63 -12.15 6.90
CA LEU A 443 -1.14 -13.54 7.00
C LEU A 443 -1.44 -14.19 8.36
N GLY A 444 -1.78 -13.43 9.38
CA GLY A 444 -1.84 -13.89 10.76
C GLY A 444 -2.73 -15.12 10.96
N GLY A 445 -3.95 -15.12 10.41
CA GLY A 445 -4.86 -16.25 10.48
C GLY A 445 -4.31 -17.51 9.79
N ILE A 446 -3.73 -17.36 8.60
CA ILE A 446 -3.12 -18.48 7.85
C ILE A 446 -1.93 -19.05 8.61
N LEU A 447 -1.07 -18.19 9.17
CA LEU A 447 0.10 -18.60 9.93
C LEU A 447 -0.26 -19.31 11.23
N GLU A 448 -1.21 -18.76 11.96
CA GLU A 448 -1.69 -19.38 13.19
C GLU A 448 -2.35 -20.73 12.92
N GLY A 449 -3.26 -20.80 11.94
CA GLY A 449 -3.92 -22.04 11.55
C GLY A 449 -2.91 -23.11 11.10
N SER A 450 -1.98 -22.74 10.22
CA SER A 450 -0.92 -23.66 9.76
C SER A 450 -0.01 -24.13 10.87
N PHE A 451 0.38 -23.23 11.79
CA PHE A 451 1.18 -23.58 12.97
C PHE A 451 0.46 -24.57 13.88
N GLN A 452 -0.82 -24.33 14.19
CA GLN A 452 -1.60 -25.19 15.07
C GLN A 452 -1.85 -26.57 14.46
N ILE A 453 -2.15 -26.63 13.15
CA ILE A 453 -2.31 -27.91 12.44
C ILE A 453 -0.98 -28.68 12.49
N SER A 454 0.13 -28.01 12.20
CA SER A 454 1.47 -28.63 12.24
C SER A 454 1.82 -29.20 13.61
N MET A 455 1.54 -28.46 14.68
CA MET A 455 1.78 -28.89 16.07
C MET A 455 0.90 -30.08 16.48
N ARG A 456 -0.33 -30.16 15.96
CA ARG A 456 -1.27 -31.26 16.26
C ARG A 456 -0.93 -32.54 15.48
N VAL A 457 -0.69 -32.40 14.17
CA VAL A 457 -0.45 -33.56 13.27
C VAL A 457 0.89 -34.23 13.59
N HIS A 458 1.93 -33.44 13.87
CA HIS A 458 3.28 -33.95 14.11
C HIS A 458 3.65 -34.03 15.61
N GLN A 459 2.67 -34.05 16.50
CA GLN A 459 2.85 -34.23 17.95
C GLN A 459 3.94 -33.33 18.58
N GLY A 460 3.96 -32.07 18.18
CA GLY A 460 4.91 -31.06 18.68
C GLY A 460 5.75 -30.45 17.56
N ILE A 461 7.07 -30.41 17.77
CA ILE A 461 8.02 -29.70 16.88
C ILE A 461 8.65 -30.59 15.81
N ASP A 462 8.29 -31.86 15.70
CA ASP A 462 8.92 -32.82 14.78
C ASP A 462 8.79 -32.46 13.30
N TRP A 463 7.78 -31.64 12.97
CA TRP A 463 7.63 -31.07 11.63
C TRP A 463 8.80 -30.18 11.20
N LEU A 464 9.61 -29.65 12.13
CA LEU A 464 10.82 -28.88 11.80
C LEU A 464 11.88 -29.73 11.09
N GLY A 465 11.84 -31.06 11.24
CA GLY A 465 12.76 -32.00 10.56
C GLY A 465 12.43 -32.30 9.11
N ARG A 466 11.30 -31.81 8.57
CA ARG A 466 10.90 -32.04 7.18
C ARG A 466 11.87 -31.37 6.19
N PRO A 467 12.27 -32.03 5.09
CA PRO A 467 13.29 -31.52 4.17
C PRO A 467 12.96 -30.14 3.60
N ILE A 468 11.69 -29.91 3.19
CA ILE A 468 11.24 -28.62 2.64
C ILE A 468 11.27 -27.54 3.73
N VAL A 469 10.88 -27.84 4.97
CA VAL A 469 10.92 -26.93 6.11
C VAL A 469 12.37 -26.54 6.42
N LEU A 470 13.30 -27.49 6.46
CA LEU A 470 14.74 -27.21 6.67
C LEU A 470 15.31 -26.32 5.56
N PHE A 471 14.94 -26.59 4.30
CA PHE A 471 15.32 -25.74 3.18
C PHE A 471 14.79 -24.31 3.35
N LEU A 472 13.53 -24.13 3.74
CA LEU A 472 12.93 -22.82 3.98
C LEU A 472 13.60 -22.09 5.15
N ILE A 473 13.94 -22.79 6.23
CA ILE A 473 14.71 -22.22 7.35
C ILE A 473 16.07 -21.71 6.84
N LEU A 474 16.77 -22.52 6.04
CA LEU A 474 18.04 -22.11 5.45
C LEU A 474 17.88 -20.84 4.60
N VAL A 475 16.84 -20.77 3.77
CA VAL A 475 16.56 -19.59 2.94
C VAL A 475 16.25 -18.36 3.80
N ILE A 476 15.49 -18.50 4.90
CA ILE A 476 15.21 -17.42 5.85
C ILE A 476 16.52 -16.90 6.46
N VAL A 477 17.37 -17.79 6.95
CA VAL A 477 18.67 -17.43 7.54
C VAL A 477 19.56 -16.72 6.52
N LEU A 478 19.67 -17.25 5.31
CA LEU A 478 20.44 -16.64 4.23
C LEU A 478 19.90 -15.25 3.90
N THR A 479 18.58 -15.07 3.81
CA THR A 479 17.95 -13.78 3.56
C THR A 479 18.33 -12.75 4.63
N LEU A 480 18.28 -13.11 5.90
CA LEU A 480 18.70 -12.24 7.00
C LEU A 480 20.19 -11.86 6.92
N VAL A 481 21.06 -12.84 6.62
CA VAL A 481 22.52 -12.62 6.50
C VAL A 481 22.84 -11.70 5.31
N PHE A 482 22.27 -11.97 4.13
CA PHE A 482 22.51 -11.16 2.94
C PHE A 482 21.95 -9.74 3.09
N ALA A 483 20.75 -9.59 3.64
CA ALA A 483 20.17 -8.27 3.93
C ALA A 483 21.08 -7.50 4.92
N GLY A 484 21.63 -8.16 5.94
CA GLY A 484 22.58 -7.55 6.88
C GLY A 484 23.86 -7.05 6.22
N ARG A 485 24.42 -7.84 5.31
CA ARG A 485 25.60 -7.45 4.52
C ARG A 485 25.31 -6.30 3.56
N GLY A 486 24.17 -6.33 2.89
CA GLY A 486 23.74 -5.27 1.97
C GLY A 486 23.61 -3.90 2.65
N ILE A 487 22.97 -3.84 3.83
CA ILE A 487 22.82 -2.61 4.62
C ILE A 487 24.18 -2.07 5.08
N LYS A 488 25.12 -2.96 5.45
CA LYS A 488 26.48 -2.56 5.86
C LYS A 488 27.24 -1.92 4.70
N LYS A 489 27.13 -2.48 3.49
CA LYS A 489 27.76 -1.95 2.26
C LYS A 489 27.17 -0.61 1.85
N GLN A 490 25.84 -0.45 1.94
CA GLN A 490 25.15 0.81 1.60
C GLN A 490 25.53 1.95 2.57
N LYS A 491 25.68 1.67 3.88
CA LYS A 491 26.16 2.66 4.87
C LYS A 491 27.58 3.15 4.60
N LEU A 492 28.43 2.32 4.08
CA LEU A 492 29.80 2.69 3.69
C LEU A 492 29.80 3.58 2.44
N SER A 493 28.94 3.32 1.46
CA SER A 493 28.81 4.11 0.24
C SER A 493 28.22 5.51 0.50
N THR A 494 27.15 5.61 1.32
CA THR A 494 26.48 6.89 1.63
C THR A 494 27.36 7.83 2.46
N LYS A 495 28.33 7.30 3.21
CA LYS A 495 29.29 8.10 3.97
C LYS A 495 30.26 8.87 3.05
N ASN A 496 30.43 8.40 1.81
CA ASN A 496 31.33 9.01 0.83
C ASN A 496 30.63 10.03 -0.09
N THR A 497 29.30 10.03 -0.17
CA THR A 497 28.57 10.88 -1.14
C THR A 497 27.93 12.14 -0.53
N GLY A 498 28.03 12.36 0.79
CA GLY A 498 27.54 13.60 1.42
C GLY A 498 26.04 13.90 1.30
N GLU A 499 25.24 12.96 0.81
CA GLU A 499 23.80 13.13 0.70
C GLU A 499 23.16 13.22 2.09
N GLU A 500 22.57 14.35 2.40
CA GLU A 500 21.72 14.56 3.58
C GLU A 500 20.54 13.59 3.53
N THR A 501 20.70 12.49 4.23
CA THR A 501 19.60 11.56 4.49
C THR A 501 18.61 12.28 5.40
N THR A 502 17.36 12.43 4.98
CA THR A 502 16.24 12.87 5.83
C THR A 502 16.41 12.30 7.23
N GLU A 503 16.77 13.13 8.19
CA GLU A 503 17.05 12.73 9.57
C GLU A 503 15.78 12.09 10.16
N LYS A 504 15.83 10.80 10.34
CA LYS A 504 14.78 10.08 11.06
C LYS A 504 14.87 10.45 12.53
N ASN A 505 13.76 10.82 13.13
CA ASN A 505 13.71 11.25 14.49
C ASN A 505 13.96 10.08 15.47
N PRO A 506 15.16 9.97 16.10
CA PRO A 506 15.49 8.85 16.97
C PRO A 506 14.66 8.83 18.25
N ALA A 507 14.13 9.96 18.70
CA ALA A 507 13.28 10.04 19.87
C ALA A 507 11.90 9.39 19.61
N LEU A 508 11.31 9.64 18.43
CA LEU A 508 10.06 8.98 18.04
C LEU A 508 10.26 7.48 17.85
N SER A 509 11.41 7.08 17.30
CA SER A 509 11.74 5.67 17.17
C SER A 509 11.89 4.99 18.52
N LEU A 510 12.54 5.63 19.49
CA LEU A 510 12.67 5.13 20.86
C LEU A 510 11.31 5.02 21.55
N LEU A 511 10.47 6.06 21.43
CA LEU A 511 9.11 6.03 21.98
C LEU A 511 8.34 4.82 21.44
N PHE A 512 8.36 4.62 20.14
CA PHE A 512 7.64 3.51 19.50
C PHE A 512 8.24 2.14 19.90
N SER A 513 9.57 1.98 19.88
CA SER A 513 10.19 0.71 20.27
C SER A 513 9.98 0.38 21.74
N ALA A 514 10.02 1.35 22.63
CA ALA A 514 9.75 1.16 24.05
C ALA A 514 8.26 0.78 24.30
N SER A 515 7.33 1.42 23.60
CA SER A 515 5.92 1.03 23.67
C SER A 515 5.69 -0.39 23.15
N LEU A 516 6.39 -0.81 22.10
CA LEU A 516 6.34 -2.20 21.63
C LEU A 516 6.92 -3.20 22.65
N CYS A 517 8.01 -2.85 23.35
CA CYS A 517 8.53 -3.71 24.44
C CYS A 517 7.48 -3.92 25.52
N LEU A 518 6.82 -2.86 25.97
CA LEU A 518 5.76 -2.95 26.98
C LEU A 518 4.59 -3.77 26.46
N LEU A 519 4.19 -3.55 25.21
CA LEU A 519 3.06 -4.28 24.60
C LEU A 519 3.36 -5.78 24.47
N PHE A 520 4.54 -6.18 23.99
CA PHE A 520 4.94 -7.59 23.89
C PHE A 520 5.06 -8.25 25.28
N ALA A 521 5.63 -7.55 26.27
CA ALA A 521 5.73 -8.05 27.63
C ALA A 521 4.33 -8.26 28.25
N TRP A 522 3.44 -7.28 28.09
CA TRP A 522 2.06 -7.36 28.56
C TRP A 522 1.29 -8.50 27.86
N ALA A 523 1.39 -8.58 26.52
CA ALA A 523 0.68 -9.61 25.74
C ALA A 523 1.21 -11.02 26.08
N GLY A 524 2.54 -11.18 26.21
CA GLY A 524 3.14 -12.43 26.64
C GLY A 524 2.71 -12.85 28.05
N TYR A 525 2.69 -11.91 28.99
CA TYR A 525 2.23 -12.16 30.37
C TYR A 525 0.77 -12.62 30.41
N ASN A 526 -0.12 -11.89 29.73
CA ASN A 526 -1.54 -12.27 29.65
C ASN A 526 -1.74 -13.65 29.02
N SER A 527 -0.91 -14.03 28.05
CA SER A 527 -1.02 -15.32 27.38
C SER A 527 -0.71 -16.50 28.28
N LEU A 528 0.06 -16.31 29.37
CA LEU A 528 0.38 -17.38 30.32
C LEU A 528 -0.85 -17.92 31.05
N GLY A 529 -1.90 -17.11 31.21
CA GLY A 529 -3.17 -17.53 31.82
C GLY A 529 -4.05 -18.38 30.91
N TRP A 530 -3.69 -18.55 29.63
CA TRP A 530 -4.51 -19.32 28.68
C TRP A 530 -4.12 -20.79 28.60
N PRO A 531 -5.02 -21.67 28.14
CA PRO A 531 -4.72 -23.08 27.91
C PRO A 531 -3.51 -23.26 26.96
N PRO A 532 -2.74 -24.36 27.11
CA PRO A 532 -1.52 -24.57 26.31
C PRO A 532 -1.69 -24.41 24.82
N ALA A 533 -2.79 -24.90 24.24
CA ALA A 533 -3.05 -24.79 22.81
C ALA A 533 -3.28 -23.34 22.35
N VAL A 534 -3.85 -22.46 23.20
CA VAL A 534 -4.12 -21.05 22.90
C VAL A 534 -2.88 -20.19 23.05
N ARG A 535 -2.05 -20.47 24.07
CA ARG A 535 -0.89 -19.62 24.42
C ARG A 535 0.34 -19.85 23.56
N GLN A 536 0.47 -21.00 22.86
CA GLN A 536 1.68 -21.36 22.11
C GLN A 536 2.02 -20.32 21.04
N PHE A 537 1.09 -19.99 20.16
CA PHE A 537 1.34 -19.04 19.08
C PHE A 537 1.64 -17.62 19.58
N PRO A 538 0.88 -17.04 20.54
CA PRO A 538 1.23 -15.78 21.19
C PRO A 538 2.65 -15.75 21.76
N LEU A 539 3.10 -16.78 22.47
CA LEU A 539 4.43 -16.82 23.06
C LEU A 539 5.53 -16.88 21.99
N VAL A 540 5.32 -17.67 20.93
CA VAL A 540 6.26 -17.74 19.78
C VAL A 540 6.43 -16.38 19.11
N ILE A 541 5.44 -15.50 19.16
CA ILE A 541 5.50 -14.15 18.58
C ILE A 541 6.00 -13.11 19.60
N CYS A 542 5.49 -13.15 20.83
CA CYS A 542 5.80 -12.13 21.84
C CYS A 542 7.25 -12.18 22.32
N ILE A 543 7.84 -13.38 22.48
CA ILE A 543 9.21 -13.50 22.96
C ILE A 543 10.23 -12.92 21.97
N PRO A 544 10.27 -13.33 20.69
CA PRO A 544 11.18 -12.70 19.72
C PRO A 544 10.83 -11.22 19.48
N GLY A 545 9.53 -10.87 19.45
CA GLY A 545 9.08 -9.49 19.31
C GLY A 545 9.63 -8.58 20.39
N PHE A 546 9.57 -9.02 21.67
CA PHE A 546 10.13 -8.29 22.80
C PHE A 546 11.65 -8.11 22.67
N VAL A 547 12.38 -9.19 22.36
CA VAL A 547 13.85 -9.15 22.20
C VAL A 547 14.23 -8.16 21.09
N LEU A 548 13.58 -8.24 19.94
CA LEU A 548 13.87 -7.35 18.81
C LEU A 548 13.53 -5.89 19.12
N ALA A 549 12.39 -5.63 19.77
CA ALA A 549 11.99 -4.29 20.18
C ALA A 549 12.98 -3.71 21.22
N LEU A 550 13.43 -4.53 22.18
CA LEU A 550 14.43 -4.15 23.18
C LEU A 550 15.78 -3.80 22.52
N MET A 551 16.23 -4.60 21.56
CA MET A 551 17.45 -4.32 20.79
C MET A 551 17.37 -2.97 20.07
N VAL A 552 16.21 -2.65 19.47
CA VAL A 552 15.99 -1.34 18.82
C VAL A 552 15.97 -0.22 19.86
N SER A 553 15.29 -0.40 21.00
CA SER A 553 15.23 0.59 22.07
C SER A 553 16.61 0.93 22.63
N ILE A 554 17.43 -0.07 22.91
CA ILE A 554 18.80 0.12 23.38
C ILE A 554 19.63 0.89 22.33
N ARG A 555 19.52 0.53 21.06
CA ARG A 555 20.24 1.20 19.97
C ARG A 555 19.81 2.66 19.80
N ASP A 556 18.51 2.92 19.82
CA ASP A 556 17.96 4.26 19.64
C ASP A 556 18.30 5.13 20.88
N LEU A 557 18.28 4.56 22.10
CA LEU A 557 18.75 5.23 23.34
C LEU A 557 20.22 5.59 23.24
N MET A 558 21.09 4.68 22.80
CA MET A 558 22.52 4.98 22.60
C MET A 558 22.74 6.09 21.57
N SER A 559 21.93 6.14 20.53
CA SER A 559 21.96 7.22 19.53
C SER A 559 21.59 8.59 20.15
N LEU A 560 20.55 8.61 21.00
CA LEU A 560 20.14 9.82 21.72
C LEU A 560 21.18 10.27 22.75
N LEU A 561 21.80 9.34 23.47
CA LEU A 561 22.90 9.64 24.41
C LEU A 561 24.09 10.28 23.70
N LYS A 562 24.46 9.78 22.51
CA LYS A 562 25.49 10.39 21.67
C LYS A 562 25.10 11.80 21.20
N SER A 563 23.83 12.02 20.87
CA SER A 563 23.31 13.32 20.49
C SER A 563 23.30 14.29 21.68
N LYS A 564 22.93 13.82 22.89
CA LYS A 564 23.00 14.59 24.13
C LYS A 564 24.41 15.11 24.40
N ASN A 565 25.42 14.27 24.24
CA ASN A 565 26.82 14.66 24.44
C ASN A 565 27.29 15.78 23.48
N LYS A 566 26.60 15.92 22.31
CA LYS A 566 26.83 16.99 21.35
C LYS A 566 26.04 18.27 21.65
N LEU A 567 24.83 18.16 22.22
CA LEU A 567 23.86 19.24 22.41
C LEU A 567 23.84 19.78 23.86
N GLY A 568 24.47 19.09 24.81
CA GLY A 568 24.63 19.51 26.21
C GLY A 568 23.49 19.07 27.14
N THR A 569 22.22 19.21 26.80
CA THR A 569 21.11 18.88 27.70
C THR A 569 20.05 17.96 27.06
N TRP A 570 19.34 17.21 27.93
CA TRP A 570 18.19 16.42 27.49
C TRP A 570 17.05 17.29 26.95
N ARG A 571 16.89 18.50 27.52
CA ARG A 571 15.91 19.48 27.04
C ARG A 571 16.15 19.86 25.59
N ASP A 572 17.40 20.05 25.19
CA ASP A 572 17.76 20.45 23.82
C ASP A 572 17.56 19.27 22.84
N CYS A 573 17.83 18.04 23.27
CA CYS A 573 17.53 16.85 22.47
C CYS A 573 16.02 16.65 22.23
N ILE A 574 15.23 16.79 23.29
CA ILE A 574 13.76 16.68 23.23
C ILE A 574 13.19 17.86 22.44
N LYS A 575 13.69 19.08 22.66
CA LYS A 575 13.27 20.27 21.93
C LYS A 575 13.58 20.16 20.44
N LYS A 576 14.74 19.64 20.06
CA LYS A 576 15.09 19.35 18.66
C LYS A 576 14.19 18.26 18.06
N ALA A 577 13.86 17.24 18.83
CA ALA A 577 12.94 16.17 18.41
C ALA A 577 11.49 16.68 18.26
N TYR A 578 11.08 17.65 19.10
CA TYR A 578 9.73 18.25 19.09
C TYR A 578 9.63 19.41 18.09
N GLN A 579 10.74 20.06 17.77
CA GLN A 579 10.86 21.10 16.74
C GLN A 579 10.90 20.54 15.31
N ASP A 580 10.74 19.22 15.13
CA ASP A 580 10.43 18.66 13.82
C ASP A 580 9.13 19.35 13.34
N ALA A 581 9.27 20.30 12.42
CA ALA A 581 8.17 21.12 11.90
C ALA A 581 6.95 20.28 11.51
N TRP A 582 7.20 19.07 11.06
CA TRP A 582 6.19 18.10 10.69
C TRP A 582 5.32 17.59 11.85
N LEU A 583 5.87 17.45 13.05
CA LEU A 583 5.09 17.03 14.23
C LEU A 583 4.15 18.13 14.67
N VAL A 584 4.65 19.38 14.69
CA VAL A 584 3.86 20.55 15.07
C VAL A 584 2.71 20.77 14.09
N GLU A 585 2.98 20.61 12.79
CA GLU A 585 1.98 20.77 11.73
C GLU A 585 1.02 19.57 11.63
N ALA A 586 1.42 18.38 12.08
CA ALA A 586 0.55 17.20 12.13
C ALA A 586 -0.51 17.29 13.23
N ILE A 587 -0.23 17.95 14.35
CA ILE A 587 -1.20 18.08 15.46
C ILE A 587 -2.52 18.72 15.01
N PRO A 588 -2.53 19.87 14.30
CA PRO A 588 -3.76 20.42 13.74
C PRO A 588 -4.47 19.47 12.79
N PHE A 589 -3.73 18.75 11.93
CA PHE A 589 -4.31 17.79 11.00
C PHE A 589 -5.08 16.67 11.74
N PHE A 590 -4.45 16.03 12.73
CA PHE A 590 -5.14 15.02 13.55
C PHE A 590 -6.26 15.64 14.39
N GLY A 591 -6.13 16.88 14.82
CA GLY A 591 -7.21 17.65 15.45
C GLY A 591 -8.43 17.80 14.54
N TYR A 592 -8.24 18.04 13.25
CA TYR A 592 -9.33 18.05 12.27
C TYR A 592 -9.96 16.67 12.10
N LEU A 593 -9.18 15.58 12.09
CA LEU A 593 -9.73 14.22 12.01
C LEU A 593 -10.57 13.87 13.24
N LEU A 594 -10.12 14.24 14.43
CA LEU A 594 -10.91 14.09 15.66
C LEU A 594 -12.15 14.99 15.63
N GLY A 595 -12.03 16.20 15.09
CA GLY A 595 -13.16 17.09 14.89
C GLY A 595 -14.24 16.50 14.00
N ILE A 596 -13.88 15.84 12.88
CA ILE A 596 -14.84 15.12 12.04
C ILE A 596 -15.51 14.01 12.83
N LEU A 597 -14.75 13.23 13.60
CA LEU A 597 -15.27 12.13 14.40
C LEU A 597 -16.33 12.63 15.40
N CYS A 598 -16.01 13.70 16.14
CA CYS A 598 -16.94 14.31 17.08
C CYS A 598 -18.18 14.88 16.38
N LEU A 599 -17.98 15.60 15.27
CA LEU A 599 -19.09 16.14 14.47
C LEU A 599 -20.00 15.03 13.94
N THR A 600 -19.41 13.95 13.44
CA THR A 600 -20.18 12.80 12.93
C THR A 600 -21.00 12.14 14.02
N ALA A 601 -20.48 11.99 15.23
CA ALA A 601 -21.24 11.49 16.37
C ALA A 601 -22.40 12.43 16.74
N LEU A 602 -22.19 13.75 16.70
CA LEU A 602 -23.17 14.75 17.13
C LEU A 602 -24.28 14.95 16.10
N ILE A 603 -23.92 15.20 14.83
CA ILE A 603 -24.83 15.66 13.77
C ILE A 603 -24.93 14.71 12.57
N GLY A 604 -24.24 13.58 12.59
CA GLY A 604 -24.25 12.59 11.53
C GLY A 604 -23.31 12.90 10.35
N GLN A 605 -23.06 11.88 9.55
CA GLN A 605 -22.11 11.92 8.42
C GLN A 605 -22.52 12.92 7.34
N LYS A 606 -23.81 12.96 6.99
CA LYS A 606 -24.34 13.79 5.90
C LYS A 606 -24.08 15.27 6.09
N LEU A 607 -24.05 15.76 7.34
CA LEU A 607 -23.77 17.15 7.68
C LEU A 607 -22.31 17.38 8.10
N ALA A 608 -21.72 16.46 8.85
CA ALA A 608 -20.38 16.61 9.38
C ALA A 608 -19.33 16.79 8.28
N PHE A 609 -19.38 15.97 7.21
CA PHE A 609 -18.38 16.04 6.14
C PHE A 609 -18.45 17.33 5.32
N PRO A 610 -19.60 17.80 4.84
CA PRO A 610 -19.66 19.10 4.16
C PRO A 610 -19.16 20.26 5.01
N ILE A 611 -19.51 20.29 6.30
CA ILE A 611 -19.04 21.30 7.25
C ILE A 611 -17.52 21.23 7.38
N PHE A 612 -16.97 20.03 7.57
CA PHE A 612 -15.54 19.84 7.63
C PHE A 612 -14.83 20.31 6.34
N ILE A 613 -15.30 19.88 5.17
CA ILE A 613 -14.76 20.28 3.87
C ILE A 613 -14.73 21.81 3.75
N GLY A 614 -15.84 22.46 4.11
CA GLY A 614 -15.94 23.92 4.09
C GLY A 614 -14.92 24.59 5.00
N ILE A 615 -14.84 24.15 6.26
CA ILE A 615 -13.88 24.68 7.25
C ILE A 615 -12.44 24.47 6.80
N TYR A 616 -12.11 23.27 6.31
CA TYR A 616 -10.76 22.92 5.86
C TYR A 616 -10.32 23.80 4.68
N LEU A 617 -11.16 23.94 3.65
CA LEU A 617 -10.87 24.76 2.48
C LEU A 617 -10.73 26.25 2.82
N LEU A 618 -11.54 26.76 3.74
CA LEU A 618 -11.49 28.16 4.16
C LEU A 618 -10.27 28.46 5.04
N ARG A 619 -9.95 27.58 6.01
CA ARG A 619 -8.88 27.83 6.98
C ARG A 619 -7.50 27.41 6.48
N TRP A 620 -7.39 26.21 5.96
CA TRP A 620 -6.12 25.64 5.50
C TRP A 620 -5.86 25.88 4.01
N GLY A 621 -6.86 25.69 3.18
CA GLY A 621 -6.75 25.94 1.75
C GLY A 621 -6.74 27.40 1.38
N GLN A 622 -7.25 28.29 2.26
CA GLN A 622 -7.40 29.75 2.02
C GLN A 622 -8.16 30.06 0.72
N TYR A 623 -9.09 29.18 0.35
CA TYR A 623 -9.90 29.35 -0.85
C TYR A 623 -11.06 30.36 -0.64
N ARG A 624 -11.59 30.90 -1.74
CA ARG A 624 -12.75 31.79 -1.73
C ARG A 624 -13.99 31.04 -1.21
N LYS A 625 -14.86 31.73 -0.45
CA LYS A 625 -16.08 31.14 0.13
C LYS A 625 -16.95 30.40 -0.89
N ARG A 626 -17.12 30.97 -2.11
CA ARG A 626 -17.90 30.34 -3.19
C ARG A 626 -17.34 28.95 -3.56
N PHE A 627 -16.02 28.85 -3.75
CA PHE A 627 -15.37 27.58 -4.07
C PHE A 627 -15.54 26.54 -2.96
N ALA A 628 -15.32 26.97 -1.69
CA ALA A 628 -15.44 26.07 -0.55
C ALA A 628 -16.88 25.53 -0.40
N ILE A 629 -17.90 26.37 -0.59
CA ILE A 629 -19.31 25.97 -0.55
C ILE A 629 -19.64 25.00 -1.70
N THR A 630 -19.24 25.33 -2.92
CA THR A 630 -19.52 24.46 -4.09
C THR A 630 -18.85 23.09 -3.92
N TYR A 631 -17.61 23.06 -3.43
CA TYR A 631 -16.89 21.82 -3.18
C TYR A 631 -17.55 21.01 -2.05
N ALA A 632 -17.99 21.65 -0.97
CA ALA A 632 -18.70 21.01 0.14
C ALA A 632 -20.03 20.40 -0.29
N LEU A 633 -20.79 21.12 -1.14
CA LEU A 633 -22.03 20.61 -1.75
C LEU A 633 -21.75 19.42 -2.68
N GLY A 634 -20.65 19.44 -3.45
CA GLY A 634 -20.21 18.29 -4.23
C GLY A 634 -19.89 17.07 -3.35
N GLY A 635 -19.21 17.27 -2.24
CA GLY A 635 -18.94 16.22 -1.24
C GLY A 635 -20.22 15.67 -0.61
N TRP A 636 -21.19 16.56 -0.29
CA TRP A 636 -22.50 16.15 0.19
C TRP A 636 -23.26 15.32 -0.85
N ALA A 637 -23.25 15.75 -2.11
CA ALA A 637 -23.89 15.02 -3.19
C ALA A 637 -23.29 13.60 -3.36
N ILE A 638 -21.96 13.46 -3.27
CA ILE A 638 -21.29 12.14 -3.30
C ILE A 638 -21.79 11.27 -2.13
N LEU A 639 -21.89 11.82 -0.92
CA LEU A 639 -22.38 11.07 0.23
C LEU A 639 -23.83 10.58 0.01
N VAL A 640 -24.71 11.46 -0.40
CA VAL A 640 -26.13 11.13 -0.53
C VAL A 640 -26.40 10.20 -1.71
N PHE A 641 -25.85 10.51 -2.88
CA PHE A 641 -26.13 9.72 -4.09
C PHE A 641 -25.28 8.46 -4.18
N LEU A 642 -23.93 8.56 -4.08
CA LEU A 642 -23.08 7.40 -4.25
C LEU A 642 -23.22 6.44 -3.06
N TYR A 643 -22.99 6.91 -1.85
CA TYR A 643 -23.03 6.04 -0.67
C TYR A 643 -24.44 5.72 -0.21
N GLY A 644 -25.36 6.69 -0.19
CA GLY A 644 -26.73 6.50 0.27
C GLY A 644 -27.60 5.75 -0.73
N GLN A 645 -27.72 6.24 -1.98
CA GLN A 645 -28.65 5.65 -2.95
C GLN A 645 -28.05 4.51 -3.78
N VAL A 646 -26.84 4.69 -4.31
CA VAL A 646 -26.23 3.66 -5.18
C VAL A 646 -25.72 2.47 -4.36
N MET A 647 -25.05 2.72 -3.25
CA MET A 647 -24.49 1.66 -2.40
C MET A 647 -25.43 1.19 -1.28
N GLY A 648 -26.56 1.90 -1.06
CA GLY A 648 -27.52 1.54 -0.01
C GLY A 648 -26.95 1.59 1.41
N LEU A 649 -25.94 2.45 1.66
CA LEU A 649 -25.23 2.50 2.91
C LEU A 649 -26.10 3.05 4.04
N LEU A 650 -26.17 2.33 5.14
CA LEU A 650 -26.78 2.84 6.38
C LEU A 650 -25.78 3.77 7.08
N PHE A 651 -26.19 5.02 7.25
CA PHE A 651 -25.39 6.01 7.97
C PHE A 651 -25.48 5.82 9.49
N HIS A 652 -24.46 6.27 10.19
CA HIS A 652 -24.45 6.19 11.66
C HIS A 652 -25.56 7.06 12.25
N PRO A 653 -26.39 6.50 13.15
CA PRO A 653 -27.39 7.30 13.88
C PRO A 653 -26.68 8.29 14.81
N SER A 654 -26.76 9.59 14.50
CA SER A 654 -26.15 10.64 15.31
C SER A 654 -27.02 10.96 16.54
N TYR A 655 -26.43 11.62 17.54
CA TYR A 655 -27.21 12.12 18.67
C TYR A 655 -28.36 13.03 18.22
N LEU A 656 -28.13 13.87 17.21
CA LEU A 656 -29.16 14.73 16.63
C LEU A 656 -30.27 13.90 15.99
N THR A 657 -29.92 12.86 15.23
CA THR A 657 -30.91 11.96 14.58
C THR A 657 -31.78 11.27 15.63
N VAL A 658 -31.17 10.71 16.68
CA VAL A 658 -31.88 10.03 17.78
C VAL A 658 -32.80 11.01 18.50
N TRP A 659 -32.32 12.23 18.77
CA TRP A 659 -33.13 13.27 19.39
C TRP A 659 -34.28 13.70 18.48
N LEU A 660 -34.07 13.94 17.18
CA LEU A 660 -35.12 14.28 16.24
C LEU A 660 -36.20 13.20 16.15
N GLN A 661 -35.80 11.92 16.14
CA GLN A 661 -36.75 10.80 16.14
C GLN A 661 -37.62 10.77 17.40
N SER A 662 -37.08 11.24 18.53
CA SER A 662 -37.88 11.32 19.78
C SER A 662 -38.86 12.48 19.81
N VAL A 663 -38.67 13.53 19.00
CA VAL A 663 -39.47 14.76 19.01
C VAL A 663 -40.44 14.82 17.81
N LEU A 664 -40.10 14.21 16.70
CA LEU A 664 -40.90 14.24 15.47
C LEU A 664 -42.01 13.18 15.50
N PRO A 665 -43.18 13.44 14.85
CA PRO A 665 -44.28 12.48 14.80
C PRO A 665 -43.86 11.15 14.14
N ASN A 666 -44.43 10.05 14.62
CA ASN A 666 -44.25 8.71 14.03
C ASN A 666 -44.72 8.73 12.57
N GLY A 667 -43.82 8.38 11.63
CA GLY A 667 -44.09 8.39 10.20
C GLY A 667 -43.40 9.52 9.44
N THR A 668 -42.54 10.32 10.11
CA THR A 668 -41.68 11.28 9.42
C THR A 668 -40.73 10.54 8.47
N PRO A 669 -40.64 10.88 7.18
CA PRO A 669 -39.78 10.17 6.24
C PRO A 669 -38.30 10.22 6.66
N ASP A 670 -37.58 9.08 6.54
CA ASP A 670 -36.18 8.95 6.94
C ASP A 670 -35.21 9.91 6.22
N TRP A 671 -35.60 10.45 5.06
CA TRP A 671 -34.80 11.44 4.35
C TRP A 671 -34.86 12.85 4.97
N LEU A 672 -35.89 13.12 5.78
CA LEU A 672 -36.03 14.35 6.58
C LEU A 672 -35.30 14.23 7.93
N ILE A 673 -35.07 13.00 8.38
CA ILE A 673 -34.30 12.70 9.59
C ILE A 673 -32.86 12.54 9.15
N ILE A 674 -32.09 13.58 9.26
CA ILE A 674 -30.72 13.79 8.74
C ILE A 674 -29.76 12.62 9.02
#